data_ff3d707806d704ce202fa4925f65a99f
#
_entry.id   ff3d707806d704ce202fa4925f65a99f
#
_cell.length_a   1.000
_cell.length_b   1.000
_cell.length_c   1.000
_cell.angle_alpha   90.00
_cell.angle_beta   90.00
_cell.angle_gamma   90.00
#
_symmetry.space_group_name_H-M   'P 1'
#
loop_
_entity.id
_entity.type
_entity.pdbx_description
1 polymer ?
#
loop_
_entity_poly.entity_id
_entity_poly.type
_entity_poly.pdbx_seq_one_letter_code
_entity_poly.pdbx_strand_id
1 'polypeptide(L)'
;MAAIEAWRRGGGRAETGGVDFGYGERKKGGWNEERERERELKKTKKERERDGMSENDLNIVKIATYHPLHIFHLSKLPRSLAGKEEGNLTGHRSSLDRPWDHKGIHGYKKVIAAKDNNASDEVRTLVKKVHKTKPNGQMRKNLNFSGEKPSTPILDTINYPVHMKNLSIQELDVLANELREEIVYTISKTGGHLSSSLGVAELTVALHHVFECPKDKIIWDVGHQAYPHKILTGRRSRMHTIRQTCGLAGFPKREESVYDAFGAGHSSTSISAGLGMAVARDLLGKDNHVISVIGDGSMTAGQAYEAMNNAGYLDTNLIIILNDNEQVSLPTATVDGPAPPVGALSKALTRLHSSRKFHQLREVAKGITKKIGEDAHEIAAKVDSYMRGISGGARACLFEELGLFYIGPVDGHNMEDLVHILEKVKAIPSLGPVLIHIITEKGKGYAPAEVAADKMHGVVKFDPMSGKQQKSKSTTQSYTKYFAESLIAEAERDDSIVAIHAAMGGGTGLNLFQKEFPDRCFDVGIAEQHAVTFAAGLASEGLKPFCAIYSSFLQRGYDQVAHDVDLQKLPVRFAIDRAGLVGADGPTHCGAFDTTFMACLPNMVVMAPSNETELMHMVATAAAIDDRPSCFRFPRGSGVGSILPPNNKGTPLEVGKGRILKEGSRVAILGYGTIVQSCIAAAELLQVLDISITVADARFCKPLDGDLIRRLAQEHEYLITVEEGSIGGFSSHVSHFLGLNGLLDGNLKWRAMILPDRYIDHGTLSPSKKDQSEWRAMILPDRYIDHGAQMDQIEAAGLDSKQIAATVVSLIGGERLDGIHILNI
;
A
#
# COMPACT_ATOMS: atom_id res chain seq x y z
N MET A 1 -32.13 -37.27 8.27
CA MET A 1 -31.58 -38.62 8.54
C MET A 1 -32.41 -39.77 7.92
N ALA A 2 -33.25 -39.55 6.97
CA ALA A 2 -34.08 -40.65 6.34
C ALA A 2 -33.78 -40.88 4.86
N ALA A 3 -32.79 -40.23 4.29
CA ALA A 3 -32.42 -40.37 2.87
C ALA A 3 -31.02 -40.99 2.62
N ILE A 4 -30.26 -41.28 3.68
CA ILE A 4 -28.91 -41.87 3.58
C ILE A 4 -28.88 -43.38 3.83
N GLU A 5 -29.96 -43.98 4.34
CA GLU A 5 -30.04 -45.42 4.64
C GLU A 5 -30.54 -46.29 3.47
N ALA A 6 -31.02 -45.70 2.38
CA ALA A 6 -31.56 -46.42 1.21
C ALA A 6 -30.52 -46.79 0.14
N TRP A 7 -29.27 -46.32 0.24
CA TRP A 7 -28.22 -46.54 -0.78
C TRP A 7 -27.22 -47.64 -0.44
N ARG A 8 -27.39 -48.36 0.68
CA ARG A 8 -26.48 -49.46 1.12
C ARG A 8 -27.00 -50.89 0.97
N ARG A 9 -28.21 -51.05 0.42
CA ARG A 9 -28.72 -52.43 0.16
C ARG A 9 -29.30 -52.52 -1.25
N GLY A 10 -28.50 -53.04 -2.19
CA GLY A 10 -28.98 -53.36 -3.53
C GLY A 10 -27.86 -53.71 -4.48
N GLY A 11 -27.21 -54.85 -4.25
CA GLY A 11 -26.38 -55.49 -5.25
C GLY A 11 -27.24 -56.14 -6.31
N GLY A 12 -27.04 -55.84 -7.58
CA GLY A 12 -27.70 -56.48 -8.70
C GLY A 12 -26.93 -56.21 -9.98
N ARG A 13 -26.37 -57.28 -10.57
CA ARG A 13 -25.78 -57.31 -11.93
C ARG A 13 -26.84 -57.03 -12.99
N ALA A 14 -26.50 -56.26 -14.01
CA ALA A 14 -27.06 -56.37 -15.35
C ALA A 14 -26.14 -55.74 -16.39
N GLU A 15 -25.66 -56.46 -17.22
CA GLU A 15 -25.44 -56.57 -18.67
C GLU A 15 -25.21 -55.31 -19.50
N THR A 16 -24.16 -55.36 -20.26
CA THR A 16 -23.68 -54.68 -21.44
C THR A 16 -24.73 -54.18 -22.43
N GLY A 17 -24.73 -52.91 -22.74
CA GLY A 17 -25.34 -52.31 -23.91
C GLY A 17 -24.43 -51.20 -24.45
N GLY A 18 -23.70 -51.52 -25.53
CA GLY A 18 -22.78 -50.59 -26.16
C GLY A 18 -23.55 -49.46 -26.86
N VAL A 19 -23.04 -48.25 -26.66
CA VAL A 19 -23.31 -47.13 -27.54
C VAL A 19 -21.97 -46.50 -27.93
N ASP A 20 -21.67 -46.65 -29.18
CA ASP A 20 -20.52 -46.18 -29.94
C ASP A 20 -20.62 -44.66 -30.09
N PHE A 21 -19.69 -43.93 -29.51
CA PHE A 21 -19.50 -42.50 -29.85
C PHE A 21 -18.16 -42.35 -30.54
N GLY A 22 -18.28 -42.14 -31.83
CA GLY A 22 -17.20 -41.92 -32.77
C GLY A 22 -16.20 -40.81 -32.32
N TYR A 23 -14.95 -41.16 -32.18
CA TYR A 23 -13.82 -40.28 -32.18
C TYR A 23 -13.40 -39.94 -33.62
N GLY A 24 -13.92 -38.81 -34.10
CA GLY A 24 -13.55 -38.20 -35.40
C GLY A 24 -12.46 -37.17 -35.21
N GLU A 25 -11.32 -37.46 -35.75
CA GLU A 25 -10.27 -36.59 -36.30
C GLU A 25 -10.17 -35.11 -35.85
N ARG A 26 -9.23 -34.79 -34.93
CA ARG A 26 -8.58 -33.48 -34.84
C ARG A 26 -7.07 -33.63 -34.52
N LYS A 27 -6.29 -34.03 -35.47
CA LYS A 27 -4.83 -33.93 -35.44
C LYS A 27 -4.26 -33.70 -36.83
N LYS A 28 -4.53 -32.54 -37.46
CA LYS A 28 -3.85 -32.09 -38.68
C LYS A 28 -3.71 -30.55 -38.80
N GLY A 29 -4.03 -29.75 -37.77
CA GLY A 29 -3.92 -28.27 -37.85
C GLY A 29 -2.57 -27.68 -37.46
N GLY A 30 -1.84 -28.25 -36.52
CA GLY A 30 -0.64 -27.64 -35.92
C GLY A 30 0.63 -27.63 -36.80
N TRP A 31 0.76 -28.55 -37.75
CA TRP A 31 1.94 -28.66 -38.58
C TRP A 31 1.96 -27.75 -39.82
N ASN A 32 0.85 -27.19 -40.20
CA ASN A 32 0.75 -26.26 -41.30
C ASN A 32 1.08 -24.79 -40.88
N GLU A 33 0.68 -24.38 -39.68
CA GLU A 33 0.99 -23.03 -39.20
C GLU A 33 2.49 -22.80 -38.93
N GLU A 34 3.20 -23.82 -38.46
CA GLU A 34 4.63 -23.70 -38.23
C GLU A 34 5.44 -23.63 -39.55
N ARG A 35 5.00 -24.36 -40.54
CA ARG A 35 5.60 -24.26 -41.90
C ARG A 35 5.24 -22.96 -42.63
N GLU A 36 4.09 -22.37 -42.39
CA GLU A 36 3.75 -21.04 -42.91
C GLU A 36 4.58 -19.96 -42.25
N ARG A 37 4.73 -20.02 -40.92
CA ARG A 37 5.62 -19.08 -40.18
C ARG A 37 7.09 -19.17 -40.63
N GLU A 38 7.61 -20.37 -40.89
CA GLU A 38 8.96 -20.52 -41.42
C GLU A 38 9.11 -19.98 -42.86
N ARG A 39 8.04 -20.08 -43.66
CA ARG A 39 8.04 -19.48 -45.01
C ARG A 39 7.97 -17.95 -45.00
N GLU A 40 7.18 -17.37 -44.11
CA GLU A 40 7.10 -15.93 -43.92
C GLU A 40 8.43 -15.37 -43.36
N LEU A 41 9.07 -16.03 -42.41
CA LEU A 41 10.37 -15.65 -41.90
C LEU A 41 11.46 -15.68 -42.98
N LYS A 42 11.43 -16.69 -43.83
CA LYS A 42 12.39 -16.79 -44.97
C LYS A 42 12.11 -15.74 -46.06
N LYS A 43 10.85 -15.36 -46.26
CA LYS A 43 10.44 -14.30 -47.19
C LYS A 43 10.89 -12.92 -46.70
N THR A 44 10.67 -12.64 -45.40
CA THR A 44 11.08 -11.39 -44.74
C THR A 44 12.62 -11.25 -44.72
N LYS A 45 13.35 -12.34 -44.56
CA LYS A 45 14.82 -12.33 -44.61
C LYS A 45 15.35 -12.02 -46.02
N LYS A 46 14.70 -12.55 -47.07
CA LYS A 46 15.05 -12.31 -48.47
C LYS A 46 14.71 -10.90 -48.94
N GLU A 47 13.65 -10.31 -48.39
CA GLU A 47 13.30 -8.90 -48.67
C GLU A 47 14.28 -7.95 -47.96
N ARG A 48 14.79 -8.29 -46.78
CA ARG A 48 15.81 -7.51 -46.04
C ARG A 48 17.19 -7.50 -46.75
N GLU A 49 17.57 -8.60 -47.31
CA GLU A 49 18.84 -8.67 -48.10
C GLU A 49 18.77 -7.85 -49.39
N ARG A 50 17.56 -7.51 -49.81
CA ARG A 50 17.33 -6.70 -51.03
C ARG A 50 17.35 -5.19 -50.74
N ASP A 51 17.01 -4.77 -49.52
CA ASP A 51 16.81 -3.36 -49.14
C ASP A 51 17.98 -2.77 -48.33
N GLY A 52 19.05 -3.50 -48.06
CA GLY A 52 20.32 -2.98 -47.54
C GLY A 52 20.25 -2.36 -46.12
N MET A 53 19.30 -2.75 -45.26
CA MET A 53 19.15 -2.20 -43.92
C MET A 53 20.04 -2.89 -42.90
N SER A 54 20.67 -2.11 -42.01
CA SER A 54 21.58 -2.58 -40.97
C SER A 54 20.86 -3.00 -39.71
N GLU A 55 21.49 -3.85 -38.87
CA GLU A 55 20.97 -4.44 -37.62
C GLU A 55 20.56 -3.41 -36.52
N ASN A 56 20.94 -2.14 -36.66
CA ASN A 56 20.68 -1.10 -35.65
C ASN A 56 19.30 -0.41 -35.75
N ASP A 57 18.58 -0.61 -36.85
CA ASP A 57 17.26 0.05 -37.07
C ASP A 57 16.08 -0.74 -36.50
N LEU A 58 16.34 -1.87 -35.86
CA LEU A 58 15.34 -2.86 -35.41
C LEU A 58 14.80 -2.62 -33.99
N ASN A 59 15.40 -1.70 -33.24
CA ASN A 59 14.99 -1.48 -31.83
C ASN A 59 13.82 -0.49 -31.63
N ILE A 60 13.34 0.16 -32.67
CA ILE A 60 12.25 1.16 -32.59
C ILE A 60 10.87 0.56 -32.90
N VAL A 61 10.79 -0.57 -33.60
CA VAL A 61 9.51 -1.14 -34.08
C VAL A 61 8.98 -2.30 -33.23
N LYS A 62 9.73 -2.80 -32.22
CA LYS A 62 9.31 -3.95 -31.38
C LYS A 62 8.45 -3.61 -30.15
N ILE A 63 8.00 -2.38 -29.97
CA ILE A 63 7.18 -1.97 -28.78
C ILE A 63 5.67 -2.05 -29.03
N ALA A 64 5.21 -2.36 -30.22
CA ALA A 64 3.79 -2.18 -30.58
C ALA A 64 2.98 -3.45 -30.87
N THR A 65 3.36 -4.64 -30.46
CA THR A 65 2.41 -5.80 -30.53
C THR A 65 2.86 -6.96 -29.64
N TYR A 66 2.24 -7.13 -28.49
CA TYR A 66 2.00 -8.44 -27.84
C TYR A 66 0.94 -8.34 -26.74
N HIS A 67 -0.21 -8.90 -26.99
CA HIS A 67 -1.21 -9.46 -26.07
C HIS A 67 -1.55 -10.87 -26.57
N PRO A 68 -2.26 -11.72 -25.80
CA PRO A 68 -2.05 -12.25 -24.46
C PRO A 68 -2.19 -13.79 -24.34
N LEU A 69 -2.16 -14.28 -23.09
CA LEU A 69 -2.74 -15.55 -22.57
C LEU A 69 -2.07 -16.88 -22.95
N HIS A 70 -1.35 -17.47 -22.00
CA HIS A 70 -1.37 -18.93 -21.82
C HIS A 70 -1.25 -19.30 -20.34
N ILE A 71 -2.28 -20.02 -19.89
CA ILE A 71 -2.37 -20.80 -18.66
C ILE A 71 -1.41 -21.99 -18.79
N PHE A 72 -0.47 -22.15 -17.87
CA PHE A 72 0.38 -23.32 -17.83
C PHE A 72 -0.19 -24.38 -16.90
N HIS A 73 -0.57 -25.53 -17.50
CA HIS A 73 -0.75 -26.80 -16.82
C HIS A 73 0.61 -27.44 -16.53
N LEU A 74 0.91 -27.67 -15.26
CA LEU A 74 1.99 -28.54 -14.83
C LEU A 74 1.53 -30.00 -14.84
N SER A 75 2.07 -30.81 -15.73
CA SER A 75 2.09 -32.26 -15.58
C SER A 75 3.27 -32.90 -16.31
N LYS A 76 3.97 -33.77 -15.56
CA LYS A 76 4.90 -34.85 -15.99
C LYS A 76 6.39 -34.56 -15.92
N LEU A 77 6.97 -35.08 -14.85
CA LEU A 77 8.32 -35.67 -14.83
C LEU A 77 8.21 -37.20 -14.87
N PRO A 78 9.13 -37.93 -15.54
CA PRO A 78 9.03 -39.38 -15.73
C PRO A 78 9.61 -40.16 -14.56
N ARG A 79 8.93 -41.26 -14.23
CA ARG A 79 9.44 -42.35 -13.37
C ARG A 79 10.31 -43.28 -14.20
N SER A 80 11.48 -43.61 -13.69
CA SER A 80 12.10 -44.91 -13.85
C SER A 80 13.21 -45.03 -12.81
N LEU A 81 13.13 -45.95 -11.88
CA LEU A 81 13.75 -47.26 -11.83
C LEU A 81 13.28 -47.96 -10.56
N ALA A 82 12.67 -49.10 -10.76
CA ALA A 82 12.31 -50.04 -9.72
C ALA A 82 13.47 -51.03 -9.51
N GLY A 83 13.81 -51.28 -8.27
CA GLY A 83 14.64 -52.41 -7.86
C GLY A 83 14.07 -53.03 -6.57
N LYS A 84 13.67 -54.27 -6.66
CA LYS A 84 13.11 -55.09 -5.59
C LYS A 84 14.12 -55.38 -4.48
N GLU A 85 13.67 -55.50 -3.24
CA GLU A 85 13.82 -56.72 -2.46
C GLU A 85 12.97 -56.73 -1.20
N GLU A 86 12.33 -57.83 -0.93
CA GLU A 86 11.45 -58.14 0.21
C GLU A 86 12.26 -58.50 1.45
N GLY A 87 11.74 -58.25 2.62
CA GLY A 87 12.30 -58.72 3.88
C GLY A 87 11.49 -58.38 5.08
N ASN A 88 10.77 -59.29 5.58
CA ASN A 88 9.81 -59.40 6.66
C ASN A 88 10.22 -58.87 8.07
N LEU A 89 9.21 -58.42 8.79
CA LEU A 89 8.71 -58.74 10.14
C LEU A 89 9.14 -57.92 11.36
N THR A 90 8.08 -57.51 12.01
CA THR A 90 7.79 -57.43 13.46
C THR A 90 8.31 -56.26 14.29
N GLY A 91 7.34 -55.50 14.72
CA GLY A 91 7.03 -55.18 16.12
C GLY A 91 7.97 -54.29 16.94
N HIS A 92 7.53 -53.15 17.30
CA HIS A 92 7.25 -52.69 18.63
C HIS A 92 7.23 -51.14 18.74
N ARG A 93 6.32 -50.73 19.59
CA ARG A 93 6.04 -49.34 20.03
C ARG A 93 7.23 -48.61 20.62
N SER A 94 7.11 -47.30 20.51
CA SER A 94 7.42 -46.26 21.50
C SER A 94 8.67 -45.41 21.29
N SER A 95 8.43 -44.20 21.63
CA SER A 95 9.30 -43.06 21.99
C SER A 95 9.73 -42.10 20.85
N LEU A 96 8.95 -41.03 20.77
CA LEU A 96 9.41 -39.71 20.40
C LEU A 96 10.56 -39.32 21.34
N ASP A 97 11.76 -39.15 20.78
CA ASP A 97 12.83 -38.31 21.29
C ASP A 97 14.10 -38.60 20.46
N ARG A 98 14.36 -37.74 19.46
CA ARG A 98 15.72 -37.57 18.95
C ARG A 98 15.99 -36.08 18.73
N PRO A 99 17.11 -35.57 19.24
CA PRO A 99 17.50 -34.17 19.10
C PRO A 99 17.95 -33.89 17.66
N TRP A 100 17.67 -32.73 17.18
CA TRP A 100 18.16 -32.17 15.93
C TRP A 100 19.70 -32.10 15.96
N ASP A 101 20.32 -32.70 14.97
CA ASP A 101 21.78 -32.81 14.87
C ASP A 101 22.39 -31.46 14.44
N HIS A 102 23.07 -30.80 15.38
CA HIS A 102 23.73 -29.51 15.24
C HIS A 102 24.92 -29.47 14.25
N LYS A 103 25.16 -30.51 13.45
CA LYS A 103 26.30 -30.53 12.53
C LYS A 103 26.14 -29.65 11.28
N GLY A 104 24.96 -29.26 10.92
CA GLY A 104 24.70 -28.33 9.79
C GLY A 104 25.18 -26.90 10.03
N ILE A 105 25.15 -26.44 11.28
CA ILE A 105 25.44 -25.03 11.64
C ILE A 105 26.98 -24.76 11.67
N HIS A 106 27.81 -25.77 11.90
CA HIS A 106 29.25 -25.57 11.94
C HIS A 106 29.90 -25.41 10.55
N GLY A 107 29.27 -25.90 9.50
CA GLY A 107 29.74 -25.70 8.12
C GLY A 107 29.56 -24.24 7.66
N TYR A 108 28.48 -23.62 8.08
CA TYR A 108 28.15 -22.21 7.71
C TYR A 108 29.11 -21.18 8.36
N LYS A 109 29.48 -21.37 9.62
CA LYS A 109 30.46 -20.48 10.30
C LYS A 109 31.86 -20.50 9.66
N LYS A 110 32.24 -21.57 8.97
CA LYS A 110 33.55 -21.65 8.29
C LYS A 110 33.57 -20.96 6.93
N VAL A 111 32.42 -20.86 6.22
CA VAL A 111 32.34 -20.15 4.92
C VAL A 111 32.32 -18.65 5.12
N ILE A 112 31.64 -18.17 6.17
CA ILE A 112 31.59 -16.74 6.54
C ILE A 112 32.97 -16.26 7.07
N ALA A 113 33.73 -17.12 7.74
CA ALA A 113 35.04 -16.77 8.26
C ALA A 113 36.18 -16.77 7.22
N ALA A 114 35.91 -17.25 5.99
CA ALA A 114 36.91 -17.29 4.92
C ALA A 114 36.76 -16.20 3.86
N LYS A 115 35.70 -15.37 3.93
CA LYS A 115 35.56 -14.18 3.10
C LYS A 115 36.25 -13.00 3.76
N ASP A 116 37.27 -12.52 3.14
CA ASP A 116 38.14 -11.38 3.44
C ASP A 116 37.86 -10.59 4.76
N ASN A 117 38.47 -11.04 5.83
CA ASN A 117 38.49 -10.35 7.09
C ASN A 117 39.00 -8.89 6.95
N ASN A 118 39.81 -8.59 5.96
CA ASN A 118 40.37 -7.25 5.71
C ASN A 118 39.30 -6.20 5.29
N ALA A 119 38.39 -6.55 4.40
CA ALA A 119 37.35 -5.62 3.93
C ALA A 119 36.35 -5.26 5.02
N SER A 120 35.95 -6.24 5.85
CA SER A 120 35.04 -6.02 6.97
C SER A 120 35.69 -5.18 8.09
N ASP A 121 36.99 -5.33 8.29
CA ASP A 121 37.74 -4.59 9.32
C ASP A 121 38.03 -3.15 8.89
N GLU A 122 38.21 -2.86 7.59
CA GLU A 122 38.30 -1.49 7.08
C GLU A 122 37.02 -0.69 7.33
N VAL A 123 35.85 -1.28 7.03
CA VAL A 123 34.53 -0.64 7.27
C VAL A 123 34.28 -0.48 8.77
N ARG A 124 34.59 -1.51 9.58
CA ARG A 124 34.48 -1.42 11.06
C ARG A 124 35.42 -0.36 11.66
N THR A 125 36.61 -0.23 11.10
CA THR A 125 37.61 0.81 11.53
C THR A 125 37.10 2.18 11.13
N LEU A 126 36.41 2.32 10.01
CA LEU A 126 35.81 3.54 9.52
C LEU A 126 34.69 4.04 10.43
N VAL A 127 33.76 3.17 10.81
CA VAL A 127 32.70 3.48 11.78
C VAL A 127 33.28 3.98 13.10
N LYS A 128 34.40 3.40 13.52
CA LYS A 128 35.16 3.87 14.72
C LYS A 128 35.81 5.24 14.54
N LYS A 129 36.24 5.63 13.33
CA LYS A 129 36.78 6.98 13.03
C LYS A 129 35.69 8.03 12.98
N VAL A 130 34.54 7.73 12.31
CA VAL A 130 33.39 8.61 12.22
C VAL A 130 32.84 9.00 13.59
N HIS A 131 32.86 8.09 14.57
CA HIS A 131 32.44 8.38 15.95
C HIS A 131 33.40 9.27 16.74
N LYS A 132 34.58 9.65 16.22
CA LYS A 132 35.55 10.48 16.90
C LYS A 132 35.48 11.98 16.58
N THR A 133 34.72 12.35 15.54
CA THR A 133 34.51 13.78 15.26
C THR A 133 33.46 14.33 16.23
N LYS A 134 33.88 15.26 17.10
CA LYS A 134 32.93 16.05 17.90
C LYS A 134 32.00 16.77 16.93
N PRO A 135 30.70 16.88 17.21
CA PRO A 135 29.89 17.85 16.52
C PRO A 135 30.51 19.22 16.83
N ASN A 136 31.21 19.77 15.86
CA ASN A 136 31.55 21.19 15.90
C ASN A 136 30.20 21.88 15.99
N GLY A 137 30.06 22.69 17.06
CA GLY A 137 28.91 23.57 17.22
C GLY A 137 28.87 24.60 16.10
N GLN A 138 28.58 24.14 14.87
CA GLN A 138 28.20 25.03 13.80
C GLN A 138 26.85 25.62 14.18
N MET A 139 26.82 26.94 14.30
CA MET A 139 25.63 27.74 14.46
C MET A 139 24.56 27.16 13.55
N ARG A 140 23.44 26.70 14.16
CA ARG A 140 22.17 26.46 13.42
C ARG A 140 21.89 27.78 12.68
N LYS A 141 22.17 27.84 11.37
CA LYS A 141 21.61 28.90 10.53
C LYS A 141 20.12 28.69 10.59
N ASN A 142 19.41 29.58 11.27
CA ASN A 142 17.96 29.61 11.21
C ASN A 142 17.58 29.77 9.74
N LEU A 143 17.04 28.72 9.14
CA LEU A 143 16.47 28.77 7.79
C LEU A 143 15.35 29.83 7.81
N ASN A 144 15.37 30.74 6.86
CA ASN A 144 14.49 31.91 6.86
C ASN A 144 13.30 31.67 5.94
N PHE A 145 12.17 31.31 6.49
CA PHE A 145 10.94 31.02 5.74
C PHE A 145 10.07 32.28 5.64
N SER A 146 10.42 33.18 4.73
CA SER A 146 9.72 34.47 4.54
C SER A 146 8.35 34.36 3.85
N GLY A 147 7.98 33.17 3.35
CA GLY A 147 6.79 32.98 2.49
C GLY A 147 7.01 33.36 1.03
N GLU A 148 8.12 34.00 0.71
CA GLU A 148 8.61 34.24 -0.65
C GLU A 148 9.39 33.03 -1.16
N LYS A 149 9.58 32.96 -2.48
CA LYS A 149 10.42 31.91 -3.07
C LYS A 149 11.85 32.04 -2.56
N PRO A 150 12.44 30.98 -1.96
CA PRO A 150 13.78 31.03 -1.42
C PRO A 150 14.83 31.23 -2.52
N SER A 151 15.95 31.85 -2.16
CA SER A 151 17.14 31.93 -3.01
C SER A 151 17.91 30.61 -2.86
N THR A 152 18.09 29.91 -3.96
CA THR A 152 18.66 28.54 -3.98
C THR A 152 19.78 28.42 -5.02
N PRO A 153 20.90 29.19 -4.83
CA PRO A 153 21.93 29.34 -5.86
C PRO A 153 22.61 28.03 -6.26
N ILE A 154 22.81 27.08 -5.36
CA ILE A 154 23.36 25.76 -5.69
C ILE A 154 22.28 24.88 -6.35
N LEU A 155 21.10 24.76 -5.75
CA LEU A 155 20.00 23.97 -6.27
C LEU A 155 19.55 24.45 -7.66
N ASP A 156 19.68 25.74 -7.99
CA ASP A 156 19.36 26.31 -9.29
C ASP A 156 20.28 25.77 -10.41
N THR A 157 21.44 25.24 -10.06
CA THR A 157 22.37 24.60 -11.00
C THR A 157 22.11 23.08 -11.14
N ILE A 158 21.29 22.50 -10.27
CA ILE A 158 21.05 21.06 -10.19
C ILE A 158 19.71 20.69 -10.84
N ASN A 159 19.76 20.03 -11.98
CA ASN A 159 18.58 19.44 -12.61
C ASN A 159 18.56 17.89 -12.44
N TYR A 160 19.74 17.27 -12.46
CA TYR A 160 19.90 15.82 -12.37
C TYR A 160 21.06 15.44 -11.46
N PRO A 161 21.10 14.22 -10.93
CA PRO A 161 22.14 13.76 -10.00
C PRO A 161 23.58 13.95 -10.52
N VAL A 162 23.79 13.87 -11.82
CA VAL A 162 25.11 14.05 -12.44
C VAL A 162 25.71 15.43 -12.14
N HIS A 163 24.89 16.46 -11.94
CA HIS A 163 25.37 17.82 -11.66
C HIS A 163 25.92 17.97 -10.23
N MET A 164 25.63 16.98 -9.34
CA MET A 164 26.09 17.01 -7.95
C MET A 164 27.45 16.34 -7.74
N LYS A 165 27.97 15.60 -8.75
CA LYS A 165 29.14 14.72 -8.58
C LYS A 165 30.43 15.44 -8.19
N ASN A 166 30.56 16.70 -8.54
CA ASN A 166 31.76 17.50 -8.27
C ASN A 166 31.58 18.51 -7.12
N LEU A 167 30.45 18.49 -6.43
CA LEU A 167 30.23 19.37 -5.28
C LEU A 167 31.08 18.93 -4.08
N SER A 168 31.65 19.88 -3.38
CA SER A 168 32.31 19.65 -2.12
C SER A 168 31.32 19.31 -1.00
N ILE A 169 31.76 18.70 0.10
CA ILE A 169 30.93 18.41 1.26
C ILE A 169 30.19 19.64 1.77
N GLN A 170 30.85 20.81 1.80
CA GLN A 170 30.24 22.06 2.21
C GLN A 170 29.13 22.53 1.28
N GLU A 171 29.31 22.37 -0.04
CA GLU A 171 28.27 22.68 -1.01
C GLU A 171 27.09 21.70 -0.94
N LEU A 172 27.32 20.40 -0.64
CA LEU A 172 26.28 19.42 -0.41
C LEU A 172 25.46 19.76 0.86
N ASP A 173 26.08 20.23 1.92
CA ASP A 173 25.38 20.73 3.12
C ASP A 173 24.47 21.93 2.79
N VAL A 174 24.99 22.91 2.01
CA VAL A 174 24.20 24.05 1.55
C VAL A 174 23.04 23.58 0.68
N LEU A 175 23.27 22.65 -0.25
CA LEU A 175 22.24 22.07 -1.12
C LEU A 175 21.13 21.40 -0.30
N ALA A 176 21.46 20.66 0.76
CA ALA A 176 20.47 20.03 1.63
C ALA A 176 19.58 21.08 2.34
N ASN A 177 20.15 22.23 2.73
CA ASN A 177 19.39 23.33 3.32
C ASN A 177 18.50 24.03 2.28
N GLU A 178 18.99 24.29 1.07
CA GLU A 178 18.20 24.87 -0.02
C GLU A 178 17.05 23.97 -0.42
N LEU A 179 17.24 22.64 -0.40
CA LEU A 179 16.18 21.67 -0.61
C LEU A 179 15.06 21.77 0.45
N ARG A 180 15.42 21.96 1.72
CA ARG A 180 14.44 22.16 2.79
C ARG A 180 13.62 23.43 2.58
N GLU A 181 14.26 24.53 2.23
CA GLU A 181 13.57 25.80 1.96
C GLU A 181 12.62 25.65 0.77
N GLU A 182 13.06 25.05 -0.32
CA GLU A 182 12.23 24.78 -1.51
C GLU A 182 11.03 23.87 -1.18
N ILE A 183 11.24 22.82 -0.37
CA ILE A 183 10.19 21.89 0.05
C ILE A 183 9.16 22.63 0.91
N VAL A 184 9.57 23.37 1.93
CA VAL A 184 8.65 24.12 2.79
C VAL A 184 7.85 25.13 1.97
N TYR A 185 8.51 25.89 1.09
CA TYR A 185 7.85 26.84 0.21
C TYR A 185 6.81 26.19 -0.69
N THR A 186 7.17 25.09 -1.35
CA THR A 186 6.28 24.38 -2.28
C THR A 186 5.10 23.75 -1.54
N ILE A 187 5.37 22.99 -0.48
CA ILE A 187 4.36 22.22 0.24
C ILE A 187 3.44 23.15 1.06
N SER A 188 3.90 24.34 1.45
CA SER A 188 3.01 25.34 2.05
C SER A 188 1.85 25.72 1.14
N LYS A 189 2.02 25.64 -0.18
CA LYS A 189 1.02 25.99 -1.21
C LYS A 189 0.21 24.81 -1.72
N THR A 190 0.80 23.62 -1.75
CA THR A 190 0.16 22.40 -2.30
C THR A 190 -0.44 21.49 -1.25
N GLY A 191 0.12 21.49 -0.02
CA GLY A 191 -0.04 20.41 0.94
C GLY A 191 0.81 19.20 0.55
N GLY A 192 0.87 18.19 1.42
CA GLY A 192 1.60 16.94 1.17
C GLY A 192 2.38 16.43 2.37
N HIS A 193 3.36 15.54 2.15
CA HIS A 193 4.19 14.93 3.19
C HIS A 193 5.43 15.82 3.44
N LEU A 194 5.38 16.62 4.51
CA LEU A 194 6.40 17.62 4.78
C LEU A 194 7.60 17.03 5.53
N SER A 195 7.39 16.62 6.76
CA SER A 195 8.47 16.35 7.71
C SER A 195 9.30 15.12 7.40
N SER A 196 8.70 14.10 6.79
CA SER A 196 9.44 12.92 6.31
C SER A 196 10.45 13.30 5.23
N SER A 197 10.11 14.25 4.36
CA SER A 197 11.00 14.76 3.31
C SER A 197 12.09 15.68 3.86
N LEU A 198 11.79 16.50 4.88
CA LEU A 198 12.78 17.36 5.52
C LEU A 198 13.86 16.55 6.27
N GLY A 199 13.44 15.44 6.91
CA GLY A 199 14.34 14.60 7.68
C GLY A 199 15.38 13.83 6.87
N VAL A 200 15.18 13.67 5.56
CA VAL A 200 16.06 12.88 4.69
C VAL A 200 16.80 13.73 3.63
N ALA A 201 16.87 15.04 3.82
CA ALA A 201 17.50 15.93 2.85
C ALA A 201 18.97 15.57 2.63
N GLU A 202 19.77 15.46 3.70
CA GLU A 202 21.19 15.08 3.63
C GLU A 202 21.35 13.67 3.05
N LEU A 203 20.56 12.70 3.52
CA LEU A 203 20.61 11.34 3.00
C LEU A 203 20.36 11.31 1.48
N THR A 204 19.35 12.05 1.01
CA THR A 204 19.01 12.07 -0.43
C THR A 204 20.12 12.69 -1.25
N VAL A 205 20.71 13.79 -0.76
CA VAL A 205 21.85 14.46 -1.40
C VAL A 205 23.05 13.52 -1.45
N ALA A 206 23.42 12.88 -0.32
CA ALA A 206 24.54 11.94 -0.25
C ALA A 206 24.34 10.73 -1.19
N LEU A 207 23.14 10.15 -1.22
CA LEU A 207 22.82 9.03 -2.13
C LEU A 207 23.01 9.42 -3.59
N HIS A 208 22.46 10.56 -4.01
CA HIS A 208 22.59 11.02 -5.39
C HIS A 208 23.99 11.54 -5.74
N HIS A 209 24.76 11.98 -4.75
CA HIS A 209 26.17 12.32 -4.94
C HIS A 209 27.04 11.08 -5.13
N VAL A 210 26.84 10.03 -4.33
CA VAL A 210 27.69 8.82 -4.36
C VAL A 210 27.29 7.87 -5.50
N PHE A 211 26.01 7.52 -5.66
CA PHE A 211 25.53 6.50 -6.59
C PHE A 211 25.16 7.06 -7.97
N GLU A 212 25.35 6.24 -9.04
CA GLU A 212 25.17 6.61 -10.43
C GLU A 212 23.73 6.37 -10.90
N CYS A 213 22.76 7.13 -10.37
CA CYS A 213 21.37 7.03 -10.81
C CYS A 213 21.17 7.62 -12.21
N PRO A 214 20.34 6.99 -13.07
CA PRO A 214 19.45 5.86 -12.84
C PRO A 214 20.06 4.47 -13.07
N LYS A 215 21.39 4.33 -13.33
CA LYS A 215 22.06 3.03 -13.43
C LYS A 215 21.89 2.30 -12.10
N ASP A 216 22.36 2.89 -11.02
CA ASP A 216 22.11 2.41 -9.65
C ASP A 216 20.64 2.66 -9.27
N LYS A 217 20.05 1.76 -8.49
CA LYS A 217 18.62 1.75 -8.17
C LYS A 217 18.40 2.16 -6.72
N ILE A 218 17.68 3.26 -6.50
CA ILE A 218 17.24 3.67 -5.16
C ILE A 218 15.73 3.40 -5.07
N ILE A 219 15.34 2.68 -4.02
CA ILE A 219 13.96 2.32 -3.71
C ILE A 219 13.56 2.97 -2.39
N TRP A 220 12.52 3.77 -2.42
CA TRP A 220 11.99 4.47 -1.24
C TRP A 220 10.81 3.70 -0.67
N ASP A 221 10.94 3.17 0.55
CA ASP A 221 9.82 2.50 1.24
C ASP A 221 8.72 3.51 1.57
N VAL A 222 7.46 3.14 1.37
CA VAL A 222 6.30 4.05 1.40
C VAL A 222 6.41 5.16 0.36
N GLY A 223 7.54 5.86 0.31
CA GLY A 223 7.84 6.92 -0.64
C GLY A 223 7.34 8.31 -0.25
N HIS A 224 6.79 8.49 0.96
CA HIS A 224 6.34 9.80 1.48
C HIS A 224 7.51 10.76 1.80
N GLN A 225 8.75 10.27 1.85
CA GLN A 225 9.99 11.03 2.03
C GLN A 225 10.69 11.39 0.70
N ALA A 226 10.08 11.10 -0.46
CA ALA A 226 10.76 11.18 -1.76
C ALA A 226 10.73 12.57 -2.45
N TYR A 227 10.30 13.64 -1.79
CA TYR A 227 10.26 14.98 -2.41
C TYR A 227 11.64 15.52 -2.75
N PRO A 228 12.67 15.39 -1.88
CA PRO A 228 14.05 15.72 -2.27
C PRO A 228 14.51 14.95 -3.50
N HIS A 229 14.21 13.64 -3.56
CA HIS A 229 14.50 12.80 -4.72
C HIS A 229 13.84 13.31 -6.01
N LYS A 230 12.56 13.70 -5.96
CA LYS A 230 11.85 14.26 -7.12
C LYS A 230 12.49 15.58 -7.59
N ILE A 231 12.84 16.45 -6.67
CA ILE A 231 13.50 17.74 -6.97
C ILE A 231 14.84 17.52 -7.68
N LEU A 232 15.69 16.64 -7.14
CA LEU A 232 17.04 16.37 -7.65
C LEU A 232 17.05 15.54 -8.95
N THR A 233 15.92 15.01 -9.37
CA THR A 233 15.78 14.14 -10.56
C THR A 233 14.90 14.75 -11.66
N GLY A 234 15.00 16.06 -11.87
CA GLY A 234 14.45 16.78 -13.01
C GLY A 234 12.99 17.23 -12.88
N ARG A 235 12.36 17.04 -11.70
CA ARG A 235 10.94 17.36 -11.50
C ARG A 235 10.69 18.64 -10.71
N ARG A 236 11.73 19.40 -10.34
CA ARG A 236 11.62 20.61 -9.53
C ARG A 236 10.62 21.62 -10.09
N SER A 237 10.68 21.90 -11.39
CA SER A 237 9.79 22.87 -12.02
C SER A 237 8.31 22.49 -11.96
N ARG A 238 8.01 21.20 -11.79
CA ARG A 238 6.66 20.65 -11.69
C ARG A 238 6.20 20.41 -10.24
N MET A 239 7.04 20.63 -9.23
CA MET A 239 6.68 20.35 -7.82
C MET A 239 5.46 21.13 -7.34
N HIS A 240 5.14 22.28 -7.93
CA HIS A 240 3.93 23.03 -7.64
C HIS A 240 2.63 22.30 -8.03
N THR A 241 2.72 21.21 -8.81
CA THR A 241 1.58 20.38 -9.22
C THR A 241 1.46 19.09 -8.41
N ILE A 242 2.30 18.89 -7.39
CA ILE A 242 2.33 17.63 -6.65
C ILE A 242 0.97 17.34 -5.98
N ARG A 243 0.48 16.11 -6.11
CA ARG A 243 -0.81 15.64 -5.57
C ARG A 243 -2.04 16.37 -6.14
N GLN A 244 -1.89 17.02 -7.30
CA GLN A 244 -2.99 17.71 -7.98
C GLN A 244 -3.33 16.97 -9.28
N THR A 245 -4.54 17.19 -9.78
CA THR A 245 -5.02 16.67 -11.06
C THR A 245 -4.01 16.97 -12.18
N CYS A 246 -3.63 15.96 -12.94
CA CYS A 246 -2.60 16.03 -13.99
C CYS A 246 -1.20 16.47 -13.50
N GLY A 247 -0.94 16.45 -12.20
CA GLY A 247 0.33 16.85 -11.59
C GLY A 247 1.27 15.68 -11.27
N LEU A 248 2.27 15.96 -10.43
CA LEU A 248 3.19 14.94 -9.94
C LEU A 248 2.53 14.07 -8.86
N ALA A 249 2.82 12.78 -8.87
CA ALA A 249 2.41 11.84 -7.83
C ALA A 249 3.04 12.20 -6.48
N GLY A 250 2.30 11.97 -5.39
CA GLY A 250 2.80 12.17 -4.02
C GLY A 250 3.83 11.13 -3.58
N PHE A 251 4.00 10.05 -4.35
CA PHE A 251 4.91 8.93 -4.13
C PHE A 251 5.75 8.66 -5.38
N PRO A 252 6.86 7.91 -5.31
CA PRO A 252 7.56 7.44 -6.50
C PRO A 252 6.64 6.66 -7.44
N LYS A 253 6.70 6.98 -8.73
CA LYS A 253 5.91 6.35 -9.79
C LYS A 253 6.80 6.07 -11.00
N ARG A 254 6.96 4.79 -11.39
CA ARG A 254 7.86 4.38 -12.47
C ARG A 254 7.59 5.06 -13.81
N GLU A 255 6.33 5.35 -14.10
CA GLU A 255 5.91 6.03 -15.33
C GLU A 255 6.25 7.53 -15.32
N GLU A 256 6.45 8.11 -14.13
CA GLU A 256 6.76 9.54 -13.96
C GLU A 256 8.23 9.85 -14.25
N SER A 257 9.14 8.92 -13.91
CA SER A 257 10.58 9.13 -14.05
C SER A 257 11.38 7.83 -14.09
N VAL A 258 12.40 7.78 -14.92
CA VAL A 258 13.38 6.67 -14.95
C VAL A 258 14.19 6.53 -13.66
N TYR A 259 14.19 7.56 -12.82
CA TYR A 259 14.82 7.55 -11.50
C TYR A 259 13.96 6.87 -10.43
N ASP A 260 12.65 6.72 -10.66
CA ASP A 260 11.74 6.00 -9.77
C ASP A 260 11.83 4.49 -10.09
N ALA A 261 12.84 3.83 -9.52
CA ALA A 261 13.16 2.42 -9.82
C ALA A 261 11.99 1.48 -9.49
N PHE A 262 11.20 1.81 -8.46
CA PHE A 262 10.02 1.07 -8.02
C PHE A 262 8.92 2.02 -7.57
N GLY A 263 7.67 1.71 -7.90
CA GLY A 263 6.50 2.44 -7.42
C GLY A 263 6.30 2.19 -5.92
N ALA A 264 5.90 3.23 -5.18
CA ALA A 264 5.71 3.15 -3.74
C ALA A 264 4.35 3.73 -3.32
N GLY A 265 4.00 3.57 -2.07
CA GLY A 265 2.73 4.04 -1.45
C GLY A 265 2.35 3.20 -0.24
N HIS A 266 2.71 1.91 -0.24
CA HIS A 266 2.55 0.98 0.87
C HIS A 266 3.89 0.67 1.51
N SER A 267 3.89 0.38 2.82
CA SER A 267 5.11 0.15 3.61
C SER A 267 5.72 -1.22 3.39
N SER A 268 6.99 -1.37 3.77
CA SER A 268 7.69 -2.64 4.00
C SER A 268 7.98 -3.45 2.73
N THR A 269 7.84 -2.85 1.55
CA THR A 269 8.04 -3.53 0.26
C THR A 269 9.43 -3.30 -0.34
N SER A 270 10.17 -2.29 0.12
CA SER A 270 11.42 -1.84 -0.49
C SER A 270 12.54 -2.89 -0.44
N ILE A 271 12.66 -3.61 0.68
CA ILE A 271 13.72 -4.64 0.83
C ILE A 271 13.44 -5.81 -0.10
N SER A 272 12.18 -6.31 -0.16
CA SER A 272 11.80 -7.38 -1.09
C SER A 272 12.03 -6.99 -2.54
N ALA A 273 11.60 -5.78 -2.94
CA ALA A 273 11.79 -5.28 -4.29
C ALA A 273 13.28 -5.09 -4.62
N GLY A 274 14.05 -4.53 -3.67
CA GLY A 274 15.49 -4.37 -3.79
C GLY A 274 16.23 -5.69 -3.91
N LEU A 275 15.87 -6.69 -3.11
CA LEU A 275 16.43 -8.04 -3.19
C LEU A 275 16.17 -8.67 -4.56
N GLY A 276 14.93 -8.58 -5.06
CA GLY A 276 14.60 -9.06 -6.39
C GLY A 276 15.40 -8.37 -7.50
N MET A 277 15.63 -7.04 -7.39
CA MET A 277 16.47 -6.29 -8.33
C MET A 277 17.95 -6.67 -8.21
N ALA A 278 18.45 -6.92 -7.01
CA ALA A 278 19.83 -7.33 -6.78
C ALA A 278 20.10 -8.74 -7.35
N VAL A 279 19.21 -9.69 -7.11
CA VAL A 279 19.27 -11.02 -7.72
C VAL A 279 19.19 -10.95 -9.25
N ALA A 280 18.29 -10.15 -9.80
CA ALA A 280 18.18 -9.95 -11.24
C ALA A 280 19.45 -9.31 -11.84
N ARG A 281 20.07 -8.36 -11.14
CA ARG A 281 21.37 -7.77 -11.51
C ARG A 281 22.44 -8.87 -11.61
N ASP A 282 22.55 -9.73 -10.60
CA ASP A 282 23.55 -10.79 -10.52
C ASP A 282 23.36 -11.81 -11.65
N LEU A 283 22.12 -12.26 -11.87
CA LEU A 283 21.77 -13.19 -12.96
C LEU A 283 22.00 -12.61 -14.35
N LEU A 284 21.86 -11.30 -14.52
CA LEU A 284 22.09 -10.58 -15.79
C LEU A 284 23.56 -10.13 -15.97
N GLY A 285 24.45 -10.42 -15.01
CA GLY A 285 25.85 -10.00 -15.02
C GLY A 285 26.04 -8.47 -15.06
N LYS A 286 25.12 -7.69 -14.44
CA LYS A 286 25.20 -6.25 -14.33
C LYS A 286 25.99 -5.85 -13.08
N ASP A 287 26.50 -4.61 -13.07
CA ASP A 287 27.39 -4.08 -12.04
C ASP A 287 26.75 -2.94 -11.21
N ASN A 288 25.46 -2.65 -11.40
CA ASN A 288 24.79 -1.57 -10.69
C ASN A 288 24.50 -1.90 -9.22
N HIS A 289 24.49 -0.88 -8.38
CA HIS A 289 24.08 -1.02 -6.98
C HIS A 289 22.56 -0.96 -6.85
N VAL A 290 22.04 -1.61 -5.80
CA VAL A 290 20.62 -1.55 -5.40
C VAL A 290 20.55 -1.11 -3.95
N ILE A 291 19.82 -0.04 -3.70
CA ILE A 291 19.70 0.62 -2.40
C ILE A 291 18.22 0.69 -2.02
N SER A 292 17.85 0.11 -0.88
CA SER A 292 16.52 0.19 -0.29
C SER A 292 16.55 1.11 0.93
N VAL A 293 15.77 2.19 0.91
CA VAL A 293 15.64 3.13 2.04
C VAL A 293 14.32 2.85 2.73
N ILE A 294 14.39 2.39 3.98
CA ILE A 294 13.24 2.00 4.78
C ILE A 294 13.23 2.75 6.11
N GLY A 295 12.05 3.24 6.53
CA GLY A 295 11.88 3.86 7.85
C GLY A 295 11.65 2.83 8.96
N ASP A 296 11.93 3.20 10.20
CA ASP A 296 11.70 2.42 11.41
C ASP A 296 10.23 1.96 11.55
N GLY A 297 9.28 2.82 11.24
CA GLY A 297 7.86 2.47 11.20
C GLY A 297 7.54 1.36 10.21
N SER A 298 8.14 1.37 9.02
CA SER A 298 7.95 0.33 8.01
C SER A 298 8.62 -1.00 8.38
N MET A 299 9.54 -1.00 9.33
CA MET A 299 10.14 -2.21 9.89
C MET A 299 9.19 -2.98 10.82
N THR A 300 8.01 -2.44 11.15
CA THR A 300 7.06 -3.13 12.04
C THR A 300 6.26 -4.22 11.33
N ALA A 301 6.19 -4.25 10.00
CA ALA A 301 5.49 -5.28 9.25
C ALA A 301 6.36 -6.52 8.97
N GLY A 302 5.73 -7.70 8.91
CA GLY A 302 6.38 -9.00 8.71
C GLY A 302 7.20 -9.08 7.44
N GLN A 303 6.73 -8.52 6.33
CA GLN A 303 7.40 -8.58 5.02
C GLN A 303 8.84 -8.02 5.05
N ALA A 304 9.14 -7.02 5.89
CA ALA A 304 10.50 -6.52 6.04
C ALA A 304 11.44 -7.58 6.62
N TYR A 305 10.97 -8.35 7.62
CA TYR A 305 11.73 -9.45 8.23
C TYR A 305 11.89 -10.64 7.30
N GLU A 306 10.84 -11.01 6.57
CA GLU A 306 10.89 -12.05 5.54
C GLU A 306 11.95 -11.73 4.49
N ALA A 307 11.96 -10.46 4.02
CA ALA A 307 12.92 -10.00 3.03
C ALA A 307 14.35 -9.97 3.56
N MET A 308 14.58 -9.51 4.79
CA MET A 308 15.92 -9.52 5.41
C MET A 308 16.44 -10.94 5.65
N ASN A 309 15.59 -11.84 6.15
CA ASN A 309 15.95 -13.25 6.34
C ASN A 309 16.35 -13.90 4.99
N ASN A 310 15.61 -13.61 3.92
CA ASN A 310 15.93 -14.12 2.60
C ASN A 310 17.18 -13.45 1.98
N ALA A 311 17.40 -12.16 2.25
CA ALA A 311 18.58 -11.44 1.79
C ALA A 311 19.86 -12.04 2.40
N GLY A 312 19.84 -12.33 3.71
CA GLY A 312 20.95 -13.01 4.37
C GLY A 312 21.22 -14.43 3.85
N TYR A 313 20.15 -15.16 3.48
CA TYR A 313 20.28 -16.49 2.88
C TYR A 313 20.90 -16.43 1.46
N LEU A 314 20.45 -15.50 0.62
CA LEU A 314 20.93 -15.36 -0.76
C LEU A 314 22.32 -14.72 -0.86
N ASP A 315 22.80 -14.09 0.19
CA ASP A 315 24.10 -13.38 0.27
C ASP A 315 24.33 -12.39 -0.90
N THR A 316 23.24 -11.80 -1.40
CA THR A 316 23.25 -10.88 -2.54
C THR A 316 23.67 -9.49 -2.08
N ASN A 317 24.48 -8.80 -2.88
CA ASN A 317 24.94 -7.45 -2.57
C ASN A 317 23.81 -6.43 -2.68
N LEU A 318 23.09 -6.19 -1.57
CA LEU A 318 21.99 -5.26 -1.39
C LEU A 318 22.34 -4.27 -0.27
N ILE A 319 22.15 -2.98 -0.51
CA ILE A 319 22.34 -1.92 0.50
C ILE A 319 20.95 -1.56 1.05
N ILE A 320 20.75 -1.79 2.35
CA ILE A 320 19.54 -1.40 3.07
C ILE A 320 19.89 -0.22 3.97
N ILE A 321 19.16 0.87 3.85
CA ILE A 321 19.32 2.03 4.73
C ILE A 321 18.11 2.09 5.64
N LEU A 322 18.33 1.78 6.92
CA LEU A 322 17.33 1.96 7.95
C LEU A 322 17.38 3.42 8.43
N ASN A 323 16.37 4.19 8.07
CA ASN A 323 16.17 5.57 8.52
C ASN A 323 15.35 5.57 9.79
N ASP A 324 16.03 5.61 10.93
CA ASP A 324 15.44 5.65 12.26
C ASP A 324 15.23 7.11 12.69
N ASN A 325 13.98 7.50 12.85
CA ASN A 325 13.59 8.83 13.33
C ASN A 325 12.69 8.77 14.57
N GLU A 326 12.66 7.62 15.25
CA GLU A 326 11.88 7.34 16.45
C GLU A 326 10.36 7.58 16.30
N GLN A 327 9.85 7.56 15.07
CA GLN A 327 8.45 7.89 14.78
C GLN A 327 7.79 6.93 13.80
N VAL A 328 6.93 6.08 14.29
CA VAL A 328 5.98 5.33 13.49
C VAL A 328 4.91 6.31 12.96
N SER A 329 4.69 6.35 11.70
CA SER A 329 3.96 7.25 10.79
C SER A 329 3.15 8.44 11.34
N LEU A 330 2.31 8.27 12.34
CA LEU A 330 1.64 9.34 13.08
C LEU A 330 1.90 9.09 14.58
N PRO A 331 2.28 10.12 15.38
CA PRO A 331 2.36 9.92 16.80
C PRO A 331 0.98 9.51 17.31
N THR A 332 0.91 8.36 17.92
CA THR A 332 -0.14 8.06 18.88
C THR A 332 0.13 8.95 20.07
N ALA A 333 -0.25 10.23 19.95
CA ALA A 333 -0.08 11.19 21.03
C ALA A 333 -1.02 10.80 22.15
N THR A 334 -0.45 10.38 23.27
CA THR A 334 -1.16 10.38 24.54
C THR A 334 -1.27 11.84 25.05
N VAL A 335 -2.23 12.10 25.90
CA VAL A 335 -2.47 13.44 26.50
C VAL A 335 -1.24 13.96 27.22
N ASP A 336 -0.31 13.09 27.63
CA ASP A 336 0.88 13.36 28.43
C ASP A 336 2.21 13.41 27.65
N GLY A 337 2.15 13.39 26.29
CA GLY A 337 3.37 13.49 25.48
C GLY A 337 3.41 12.50 24.30
N PRO A 338 4.55 12.38 23.60
CA PRO A 338 4.71 11.44 22.51
C PRO A 338 4.54 10.00 23.06
N ALA A 339 3.70 9.20 22.40
CA ALA A 339 3.54 7.80 22.74
C ALA A 339 4.87 7.05 22.65
N PRO A 340 5.11 6.11 23.56
CA PRO A 340 6.31 5.28 23.47
C PRO A 340 6.31 4.50 22.15
N PRO A 341 7.50 4.26 21.57
CA PRO A 341 7.61 3.54 20.31
C PRO A 341 6.91 2.18 20.38
N VAL A 342 6.06 1.91 19.39
CA VAL A 342 5.32 0.66 19.28
C VAL A 342 6.25 -0.47 18.87
N GLY A 343 6.26 -1.54 19.65
CA GLY A 343 7.00 -2.77 19.35
C GLY A 343 8.35 -2.92 20.05
N ALA A 344 8.79 -4.17 20.14
CA ALA A 344 10.03 -4.54 20.83
C ALA A 344 11.27 -4.02 20.10
N LEU A 345 11.24 -3.95 18.75
CA LEU A 345 12.35 -3.45 17.94
C LEU A 345 12.56 -1.94 18.18
N SER A 346 11.49 -1.13 18.06
CA SER A 346 11.58 0.31 18.35
C SER A 346 12.04 0.58 19.76
N LYS A 347 11.55 -0.19 20.75
CA LYS A 347 12.02 -0.12 22.15
C LYS A 347 13.49 -0.54 22.29
N ALA A 348 13.96 -1.52 21.49
CA ALA A 348 15.35 -1.96 21.51
C ALA A 348 16.26 -0.90 20.89
N LEU A 349 15.86 -0.30 19.76
CA LEU A 349 16.57 0.81 19.12
C LEU A 349 16.64 2.03 20.03
N THR A 350 15.54 2.45 20.63
CA THR A 350 15.48 3.56 21.59
C THR A 350 16.34 3.29 22.86
N ARG A 351 16.38 2.04 23.34
CA ARG A 351 17.24 1.66 24.49
C ARG A 351 18.73 1.72 24.16
N LEU A 352 19.12 1.42 22.92
CA LEU A 352 20.50 1.61 22.47
C LEU A 352 20.90 3.08 22.51
N HIS A 353 19.97 4.00 22.17
CA HIS A 353 20.20 5.45 22.18
C HIS A 353 20.22 6.05 23.59
N SER A 354 19.28 5.65 24.45
CA SER A 354 19.06 6.27 25.77
C SER A 354 19.94 5.71 26.88
N SER A 355 20.76 4.70 26.60
CA SER A 355 21.60 4.08 27.62
C SER A 355 22.67 5.03 28.11
N ARG A 356 22.47 5.59 29.33
CA ARG A 356 23.52 6.37 30.04
C ARG A 356 24.84 5.60 30.19
N LYS A 357 24.77 4.28 30.28
CA LYS A 357 25.95 3.39 30.32
C LYS A 357 26.70 3.42 28.99
N PHE A 358 25.99 3.48 27.87
CA PHE A 358 26.61 3.61 26.55
C PHE A 358 27.35 4.95 26.40
N HIS A 359 26.75 6.06 26.85
CA HIS A 359 27.39 7.37 26.87
C HIS A 359 28.60 7.43 27.82
N GLN A 360 28.49 6.86 29.02
CA GLN A 360 29.59 6.81 29.97
C GLN A 360 30.75 5.94 29.48
N LEU A 361 30.42 4.81 28.85
CA LEU A 361 31.42 3.92 28.30
C LEU A 361 32.10 4.51 27.04
N ARG A 362 31.38 5.29 26.23
CA ARG A 362 31.91 6.08 25.13
C ARG A 362 32.91 7.15 25.61
N GLU A 363 32.65 7.80 26.74
CA GLU A 363 33.57 8.79 27.34
C GLU A 363 34.80 8.13 27.98
N VAL A 364 34.63 6.93 28.58
CA VAL A 364 35.76 6.14 29.10
C VAL A 364 36.66 5.66 27.95
N ALA A 365 36.09 5.15 26.87
CA ALA A 365 36.83 4.72 25.68
C ALA A 365 37.57 5.89 25.03
N LYS A 366 36.95 7.10 24.95
CA LYS A 366 37.67 8.33 24.54
C LYS A 366 38.83 8.73 25.44
N GLY A 367 38.70 8.49 26.76
CA GLY A 367 39.76 8.78 27.74
C GLY A 367 40.97 7.87 27.60
N ILE A 368 40.74 6.58 27.28
CA ILE A 368 41.81 5.58 27.13
C ILE A 368 42.58 5.78 25.82
N THR A 369 41.88 6.09 24.70
CA THR A 369 42.54 6.30 23.39
C THR A 369 43.41 7.58 23.34
N LYS A 370 43.24 8.51 24.27
CA LYS A 370 44.04 9.74 24.35
C LYS A 370 45.43 9.55 25.03
N LYS A 371 45.65 8.38 25.67
CA LYS A 371 46.88 8.13 26.51
C LYS A 371 47.83 7.07 25.95
N ILE A 372 47.53 6.40 24.85
CA ILE A 372 48.31 5.23 24.41
C ILE A 372 48.65 5.36 22.92
N GLY A 373 49.93 5.26 22.59
CA GLY A 373 50.49 5.25 21.24
C GLY A 373 50.19 3.96 20.48
N GLU A 374 50.99 3.60 19.51
CA GLU A 374 50.77 2.62 18.44
C GLU A 374 50.18 1.22 18.79
N ASP A 375 50.11 0.84 20.07
CA ASP A 375 49.45 -0.42 20.53
C ASP A 375 47.91 -0.33 20.62
N ALA A 376 47.32 0.76 20.17
CA ALA A 376 45.89 1.02 20.27
C ALA A 376 45.01 0.02 19.51
N HIS A 377 45.56 -0.70 18.54
CA HIS A 377 44.79 -1.64 17.69
C HIS A 377 44.40 -2.93 18.45
N GLU A 378 45.30 -3.47 19.22
CA GLU A 378 45.06 -4.70 20.01
C GLU A 378 44.21 -4.42 21.24
N ILE A 379 44.36 -3.23 21.85
CA ILE A 379 43.53 -2.78 22.98
C ILE A 379 42.12 -2.41 22.51
N ALA A 380 41.97 -1.80 21.34
CA ALA A 380 40.65 -1.49 20.77
C ALA A 380 39.89 -2.78 20.43
N ALA A 381 40.55 -3.81 19.92
CA ALA A 381 39.94 -5.13 19.67
C ALA A 381 39.56 -5.85 20.97
N LYS A 382 40.40 -5.75 22.02
CA LYS A 382 40.11 -6.28 23.35
C LYS A 382 38.98 -5.53 24.06
N VAL A 383 38.90 -4.19 23.92
CA VAL A 383 37.80 -3.38 24.46
C VAL A 383 36.48 -3.69 23.72
N ASP A 384 36.53 -3.90 22.44
CA ASP A 384 35.35 -4.31 21.64
C ASP A 384 34.87 -5.72 22.02
N SER A 385 35.79 -6.67 22.22
CA SER A 385 35.52 -8.01 22.76
C SER A 385 35.00 -7.96 24.20
N TYR A 386 35.53 -7.08 25.04
CA TYR A 386 35.12 -6.91 26.42
C TYR A 386 33.74 -6.20 26.53
N MET A 387 33.46 -5.28 25.58
CA MET A 387 32.17 -4.61 25.43
C MET A 387 31.06 -5.59 25.04
N ARG A 388 31.37 -6.54 24.19
CA ARG A 388 30.47 -7.67 23.84
C ARG A 388 30.26 -8.61 25.05
N GLY A 389 31.22 -8.75 25.93
CA GLY A 389 31.16 -9.54 27.17
C GLY A 389 30.35 -8.89 28.30
N ILE A 390 30.39 -7.57 28.46
CA ILE A 390 29.69 -6.82 29.53
C ILE A 390 28.21 -6.66 29.24
N SER A 391 27.78 -6.71 27.96
CA SER A 391 26.37 -6.69 27.60
C SER A 391 25.63 -8.01 27.86
N GLY A 392 26.25 -8.95 28.57
CA GLY A 392 25.56 -10.18 29.01
C GLY A 392 25.52 -11.30 27.98
N GLY A 393 26.63 -11.53 27.32
CA GLY A 393 26.79 -12.56 26.28
C GLY A 393 26.72 -11.93 24.89
N ALA A 394 27.68 -12.25 24.05
CA ALA A 394 27.81 -11.79 22.67
C ALA A 394 26.53 -12.10 21.89
N ARG A 395 25.55 -11.24 21.96
CA ARG A 395 24.38 -11.28 21.07
C ARG A 395 24.70 -10.35 19.92
N ALA A 396 24.88 -10.92 18.73
CA ALA A 396 24.78 -10.21 17.49
C ALA A 396 23.46 -9.41 17.51
N CYS A 397 23.41 -8.23 16.90
CA CYS A 397 22.12 -7.56 16.76
C CYS A 397 21.21 -8.40 15.85
N LEU A 398 19.88 -8.20 15.94
CA LEU A 398 18.92 -8.96 15.14
C LEU A 398 19.29 -9.00 13.65
N PHE A 399 19.82 -7.91 13.10
CA PHE A 399 20.22 -7.84 11.71
C PHE A 399 21.42 -8.73 11.36
N GLU A 400 22.39 -8.82 12.26
CA GLU A 400 23.53 -9.73 12.09
C GLU A 400 23.12 -11.20 12.24
N GLU A 401 22.15 -11.51 13.11
CA GLU A 401 21.58 -12.87 13.21
C GLU A 401 20.79 -13.26 11.94
N LEU A 402 20.20 -12.29 11.23
CA LEU A 402 19.58 -12.50 9.93
C LEU A 402 20.58 -12.54 8.77
N GLY A 403 21.88 -12.43 9.03
CA GLY A 403 22.94 -12.55 8.03
C GLY A 403 23.29 -11.24 7.31
N LEU A 404 22.86 -10.08 7.81
CA LEU A 404 23.20 -8.79 7.23
C LEU A 404 24.44 -8.20 7.89
N PHE A 405 25.27 -7.54 7.11
CA PHE A 405 26.39 -6.74 7.67
C PHE A 405 25.85 -5.41 8.22
N TYR A 406 25.88 -5.25 9.53
CA TYR A 406 25.33 -4.07 10.20
C TYR A 406 26.36 -2.95 10.36
N ILE A 407 25.99 -1.72 9.94
CA ILE A 407 26.75 -0.48 10.10
C ILE A 407 25.87 0.53 10.83
N GLY A 408 26.30 0.99 11.99
CA GLY A 408 25.56 2.07 12.67
C GLY A 408 25.60 1.96 14.21
N PRO A 409 24.85 2.86 14.88
CA PRO A 409 24.10 3.98 14.30
C PRO A 409 25.00 5.13 13.79
N VAL A 410 24.58 5.77 12.70
CA VAL A 410 25.25 6.88 12.02
C VAL A 410 24.37 8.14 12.12
N ASP A 411 24.97 9.32 12.30
CA ASP A 411 24.24 10.60 12.25
C ASP A 411 23.81 10.89 10.81
N GLY A 412 22.49 10.77 10.53
CA GLY A 412 21.91 10.98 9.21
C GLY A 412 21.85 12.45 8.77
N HIS A 413 22.29 13.38 9.62
CA HIS A 413 22.44 14.80 9.32
C HIS A 413 23.90 15.27 9.19
N ASN A 414 24.86 14.34 9.28
CA ASN A 414 26.26 14.62 9.02
C ASN A 414 26.62 14.21 7.58
N MET A 415 26.71 15.18 6.67
CA MET A 415 26.99 14.95 5.26
C MET A 415 28.33 14.24 5.02
N GLU A 416 29.38 14.62 5.75
CA GLU A 416 30.71 14.02 5.62
C GLU A 416 30.68 12.53 5.97
N ASP A 417 30.05 12.18 7.11
CA ASP A 417 29.91 10.79 7.56
C ASP A 417 29.09 9.96 6.58
N LEU A 418 27.97 10.51 6.08
CA LEU A 418 27.10 9.84 5.11
C LEU A 418 27.84 9.55 3.81
N VAL A 419 28.45 10.55 3.18
CA VAL A 419 29.18 10.39 1.92
C VAL A 419 30.30 9.37 2.10
N HIS A 420 31.11 9.50 3.16
CA HIS A 420 32.24 8.63 3.40
C HIS A 420 31.83 7.15 3.59
N ILE A 421 30.77 6.88 4.37
CA ILE A 421 30.27 5.50 4.57
C ILE A 421 29.72 4.94 3.27
N LEU A 422 28.90 5.70 2.54
CA LEU A 422 28.31 5.25 1.28
C LEU A 422 29.38 4.96 0.21
N GLU A 423 30.43 5.80 0.09
CA GLU A 423 31.54 5.55 -0.82
C GLU A 423 32.30 4.27 -0.47
N LYS A 424 32.55 4.01 0.82
CA LYS A 424 33.23 2.81 1.24
C LYS A 424 32.41 1.55 1.01
N VAL A 425 31.11 1.59 1.32
CA VAL A 425 30.21 0.46 1.04
C VAL A 425 30.11 0.22 -0.47
N LYS A 426 30.02 1.28 -1.28
CA LYS A 426 30.02 1.20 -2.75
C LYS A 426 31.31 0.55 -3.29
N ALA A 427 32.45 0.83 -2.71
CA ALA A 427 33.75 0.36 -3.18
C ALA A 427 34.05 -1.13 -2.90
N ILE A 428 33.24 -1.79 -2.06
CA ILE A 428 33.46 -3.21 -1.69
C ILE A 428 32.58 -4.12 -2.55
N PRO A 429 33.18 -4.93 -3.46
CA PRO A 429 32.41 -5.67 -4.48
C PRO A 429 31.58 -6.82 -3.94
N SER A 430 31.86 -7.37 -2.76
CA SER A 430 31.27 -8.63 -2.26
C SER A 430 31.02 -8.59 -0.76
N LEU A 431 30.32 -7.54 -0.29
CA LEU A 431 30.02 -7.40 1.14
C LEU A 431 28.82 -8.24 1.57
N GLY A 432 28.04 -8.78 0.62
CA GLY A 432 26.73 -9.37 0.89
C GLY A 432 25.69 -8.28 1.20
N PRO A 433 24.55 -8.63 1.82
CA PRO A 433 23.55 -7.64 2.21
C PRO A 433 24.04 -6.80 3.38
N VAL A 434 24.00 -5.47 3.19
CA VAL A 434 24.45 -4.48 4.19
C VAL A 434 23.24 -3.73 4.71
N LEU A 435 23.18 -3.55 6.04
CA LEU A 435 22.22 -2.64 6.66
C LEU A 435 22.95 -1.47 7.31
N ILE A 436 22.72 -0.27 6.76
CA ILE A 436 23.23 1.00 7.33
C ILE A 436 22.11 1.62 8.16
N HIS A 437 22.28 1.67 9.47
CA HIS A 437 21.34 2.28 10.39
C HIS A 437 21.71 3.74 10.58
N ILE A 438 20.87 4.64 10.07
CA ILE A 438 21.03 6.10 10.22
C ILE A 438 19.97 6.66 11.15
N ILE A 439 20.35 7.67 11.91
CA ILE A 439 19.46 8.41 12.80
C ILE A 439 19.16 9.76 12.19
N THR A 440 17.88 10.06 12.03
CA THR A 440 17.43 11.35 11.52
C THR A 440 16.40 11.99 12.44
N GLU A 441 16.08 13.24 12.18
CA GLU A 441 15.08 14.00 12.91
C GLU A 441 13.95 14.42 11.97
N LYS A 442 12.75 13.90 12.20
CA LYS A 442 11.58 14.20 11.39
C LYS A 442 11.22 15.69 11.51
N GLY A 443 11.12 16.39 10.37
CA GLY A 443 10.87 17.84 10.33
C GLY A 443 12.09 18.71 10.50
N LYS A 444 13.29 18.13 10.45
CA LYS A 444 14.59 18.82 10.63
C LYS A 444 14.70 20.15 9.88
N GLY A 445 15.13 21.17 10.61
CA GLY A 445 15.39 22.51 10.08
C GLY A 445 14.14 23.39 9.95
N TYR A 446 12.93 22.88 10.26
CA TYR A 446 11.69 23.66 10.26
C TYR A 446 11.04 23.65 11.65
N ALA A 447 11.30 24.71 12.41
CA ALA A 447 10.90 24.80 13.82
C ALA A 447 9.41 24.49 14.09
N PRO A 448 8.43 24.94 13.27
CA PRO A 448 7.02 24.54 13.47
C PRO A 448 6.81 23.01 13.41
N ALA A 449 7.54 22.31 12.55
CA ALA A 449 7.43 20.85 12.44
C ALA A 449 8.18 20.12 13.58
N GLU A 450 9.32 20.67 14.01
CA GLU A 450 10.13 20.10 15.11
C GLU A 450 9.37 20.11 16.44
N VAL A 451 8.49 21.11 16.67
CA VAL A 451 7.73 21.25 17.93
C VAL A 451 6.31 20.65 17.85
N ALA A 452 5.74 20.48 16.65
CA ALA A 452 4.41 19.93 16.50
C ALA A 452 4.34 18.47 16.98
N ALA A 453 3.26 18.10 17.66
CA ALA A 453 3.06 16.73 18.16
C ALA A 453 3.00 15.69 17.02
N ASP A 454 2.33 16.02 15.91
CA ASP A 454 2.26 15.22 14.69
C ASP A 454 3.47 15.41 13.77
N LYS A 455 4.45 16.21 14.21
CA LYS A 455 5.62 16.60 13.41
C LYS A 455 5.25 17.14 12.04
N MET A 456 4.05 17.63 11.83
CA MET A 456 3.54 18.04 10.52
C MET A 456 3.78 16.97 9.43
N HIS A 457 3.46 15.71 9.74
CA HIS A 457 3.69 14.57 8.85
C HIS A 457 3.00 14.74 7.50
N GLY A 458 1.69 15.00 7.52
CA GLY A 458 0.87 15.32 6.36
C GLY A 458 0.17 16.64 6.57
N VAL A 459 0.37 17.61 5.68
CA VAL A 459 -0.15 18.97 5.83
C VAL A 459 -1.07 19.34 4.67
N VAL A 460 -2.06 20.19 4.97
CA VAL A 460 -2.77 20.98 3.97
C VAL A 460 -1.99 22.28 3.71
N LYS A 461 -2.53 23.20 2.91
CA LYS A 461 -1.91 24.52 2.73
C LYS A 461 -1.69 25.19 4.08
N PHE A 462 -0.51 25.80 4.27
CA PHE A 462 -0.15 26.43 5.54
C PHE A 462 0.68 27.69 5.33
N ASP A 463 0.75 28.54 6.34
CA ASP A 463 1.66 29.67 6.37
C ASP A 463 3.08 29.20 6.72
N PRO A 464 4.08 29.39 5.83
CA PRO A 464 5.42 28.86 6.05
C PRO A 464 6.17 29.50 7.23
N MET A 465 5.79 30.71 7.67
CA MET A 465 6.43 31.36 8.82
C MET A 465 5.98 30.76 10.15
N SER A 466 4.68 30.54 10.30
CA SER A 466 4.08 30.10 11.56
C SER A 466 3.74 28.61 11.60
N GLY A 467 3.77 27.90 10.47
CA GLY A 467 3.30 26.51 10.36
C GLY A 467 1.78 26.36 10.46
N LYS A 468 1.01 27.45 10.57
CA LYS A 468 -0.43 27.41 10.77
C LYS A 468 -1.14 26.91 9.51
N GLN A 469 -1.77 25.75 9.62
CA GLN A 469 -2.50 25.13 8.51
C GLN A 469 -3.84 25.81 8.25
N GLN A 470 -4.21 25.93 6.97
CA GLN A 470 -5.51 26.44 6.54
C GLN A 470 -6.56 25.36 6.76
N LYS A 471 -7.43 25.55 7.72
CA LYS A 471 -8.55 24.64 7.93
C LYS A 471 -9.57 24.76 6.79
N SER A 472 -10.04 23.64 6.27
CA SER A 472 -11.20 23.59 5.39
C SER A 472 -12.40 24.17 6.13
N LYS A 473 -13.21 24.99 5.43
CA LYS A 473 -14.48 25.52 5.95
C LYS A 473 -15.63 24.52 5.72
N SER A 474 -15.42 23.24 6.02
CA SER A 474 -16.51 22.28 5.98
C SER A 474 -17.51 22.62 7.08
N THR A 475 -18.79 22.61 6.75
CA THR A 475 -19.90 22.81 7.70
C THR A 475 -20.20 21.54 8.49
N THR A 476 -19.73 20.39 8.02
CA THR A 476 -19.93 19.05 8.59
C THR A 476 -18.63 18.42 9.01
N GLN A 477 -18.69 17.43 9.90
CA GLN A 477 -17.52 16.65 10.32
C GLN A 477 -17.15 15.62 9.25
N SER A 478 -15.95 15.00 9.38
CA SER A 478 -15.55 13.90 8.51
C SER A 478 -16.24 12.58 8.90
N TYR A 479 -16.42 11.69 7.91
CA TYR A 479 -16.92 10.32 8.16
C TYR A 479 -16.09 9.59 9.21
N THR A 480 -14.77 9.71 9.18
CA THR A 480 -13.84 9.18 10.18
C THR A 480 -14.21 9.62 11.61
N LYS A 481 -14.61 10.89 11.78
CA LYS A 481 -14.99 11.41 13.10
C LYS A 481 -16.37 10.91 13.52
N TYR A 482 -17.34 10.84 12.61
CA TYR A 482 -18.65 10.24 12.89
C TYR A 482 -18.52 8.77 13.28
N PHE A 483 -17.65 8.01 12.63
CA PHE A 483 -17.32 6.65 13.02
C PHE A 483 -16.79 6.57 14.44
N ALA A 484 -15.78 7.38 14.78
CA ALA A 484 -15.17 7.36 16.10
C ALA A 484 -16.16 7.73 17.21
N GLU A 485 -16.98 8.78 17.02
CA GLU A 485 -18.00 9.21 17.98
C GLU A 485 -19.10 8.15 18.17
N SER A 486 -19.50 7.47 17.09
CA SER A 486 -20.47 6.38 17.17
C SER A 486 -19.89 5.14 17.88
N LEU A 487 -18.63 4.80 17.62
CA LEU A 487 -17.97 3.68 18.31
C LEU A 487 -17.77 3.96 19.80
N ILE A 488 -17.44 5.20 20.17
CA ILE A 488 -17.38 5.64 21.59
C ILE A 488 -18.76 5.45 22.25
N ALA A 489 -19.84 5.88 21.60
CA ALA A 489 -21.18 5.76 22.15
C ALA A 489 -21.65 4.30 22.32
N GLU A 490 -21.18 3.37 21.48
CA GLU A 490 -21.43 1.94 21.69
C GLU A 490 -20.54 1.37 22.81
N ALA A 491 -19.26 1.76 22.88
CA ALA A 491 -18.32 1.28 23.90
C ALA A 491 -18.57 1.80 25.32
N GLU A 492 -19.29 2.92 25.47
CA GLU A 492 -19.80 3.40 26.77
C GLU A 492 -20.83 2.44 27.42
N ARG A 493 -21.36 1.51 26.64
CA ARG A 493 -22.47 0.64 27.02
C ARG A 493 -22.11 -0.83 26.98
N ASP A 494 -21.04 -1.15 26.27
CA ASP A 494 -20.55 -2.52 26.10
C ASP A 494 -19.04 -2.54 26.31
N ASP A 495 -18.63 -2.97 27.47
CA ASP A 495 -17.22 -3.04 27.89
C ASP A 495 -16.42 -4.10 27.08
N SER A 496 -17.10 -4.99 26.37
CA SER A 496 -16.47 -5.97 25.50
C SER A 496 -15.94 -5.36 24.19
N ILE A 497 -16.37 -4.14 23.82
CA ILE A 497 -15.89 -3.46 22.62
C ILE A 497 -14.45 -2.99 22.81
N VAL A 498 -13.59 -3.43 21.91
CA VAL A 498 -12.19 -3.02 21.80
C VAL A 498 -11.87 -2.55 20.38
N ALA A 499 -10.90 -1.66 20.25
CA ALA A 499 -10.52 -1.06 18.96
C ALA A 499 -9.06 -1.38 18.62
N ILE A 500 -8.80 -1.66 17.34
CA ILE A 500 -7.47 -2.00 16.81
C ILE A 500 -7.19 -1.17 15.56
N HIS A 501 -5.98 -0.63 15.46
CA HIS A 501 -5.50 0.03 14.24
C HIS A 501 -4.03 -0.30 13.98
N ALA A 502 -3.61 -0.11 12.72
CA ALA A 502 -2.24 -0.35 12.27
C ALA A 502 -1.52 1.00 12.06
N ALA A 503 -0.98 1.58 13.14
CA ALA A 503 -0.27 2.87 13.17
C ALA A 503 -1.04 4.07 12.58
N MET A 504 -2.37 3.98 12.51
CA MET A 504 -3.23 4.97 11.84
C MET A 504 -4.31 5.54 12.76
N GLY A 505 -4.06 5.66 14.07
CA GLY A 505 -5.04 6.12 15.05
C GLY A 505 -5.72 7.43 14.67
N GLY A 506 -4.96 8.47 14.27
CA GLY A 506 -5.51 9.74 13.79
C GLY A 506 -6.24 9.63 12.44
N GLY A 507 -5.76 8.76 11.56
CA GLY A 507 -6.35 8.52 10.24
C GLY A 507 -7.68 7.79 10.28
N THR A 508 -7.86 6.87 11.22
CA THR A 508 -9.08 6.09 11.44
C THR A 508 -10.01 6.68 12.51
N GLY A 509 -9.58 7.79 13.17
CA GLY A 509 -10.33 8.40 14.27
C GLY A 509 -10.17 7.71 15.62
N LEU A 510 -9.47 6.57 15.68
CA LEU A 510 -9.32 5.79 16.92
C LEU A 510 -8.45 6.48 17.99
N ASN A 511 -7.73 7.55 17.64
CA ASN A 511 -7.11 8.42 18.63
C ASN A 511 -8.15 9.10 19.55
N LEU A 512 -9.38 9.31 19.08
CA LEU A 512 -10.50 9.80 19.92
C LEU A 512 -10.99 8.69 20.85
N PHE A 513 -11.16 7.48 20.32
CA PHE A 513 -11.53 6.31 21.13
C PHE A 513 -10.46 5.99 22.18
N GLN A 514 -9.18 6.03 21.82
CA GLN A 514 -8.06 5.77 22.74
C GLN A 514 -8.02 6.76 23.90
N LYS A 515 -8.44 8.01 23.67
CA LYS A 515 -8.48 9.03 24.70
C LYS A 515 -9.52 8.71 25.78
N GLU A 516 -10.68 8.18 25.38
CA GLU A 516 -11.77 7.81 26.30
C GLU A 516 -11.53 6.40 26.91
N PHE A 517 -10.98 5.47 26.12
CA PHE A 517 -10.76 4.06 26.51
C PHE A 517 -9.32 3.61 26.21
N PRO A 518 -8.32 4.11 26.94
CA PRO A 518 -6.90 3.84 26.65
C PRO A 518 -6.53 2.35 26.72
N ASP A 519 -7.15 1.59 27.64
CA ASP A 519 -6.87 0.16 27.83
C ASP A 519 -7.62 -0.75 26.84
N ARG A 520 -8.52 -0.20 26.03
CA ARG A 520 -9.33 -0.92 25.05
C ARG A 520 -8.98 -0.55 23.60
N CYS A 521 -7.88 0.20 23.39
CA CYS A 521 -7.40 0.59 22.08
C CYS A 521 -5.97 0.10 21.84
N PHE A 522 -5.76 -0.64 20.74
CA PHE A 522 -4.49 -1.28 20.44
C PHE A 522 -3.91 -0.77 19.13
N ASP A 523 -2.71 -0.21 19.18
CA ASP A 523 -1.88 0.08 18.01
C ASP A 523 -0.89 -1.06 17.80
N VAL A 524 -0.96 -1.72 16.65
CA VAL A 524 -0.11 -2.87 16.33
C VAL A 524 1.09 -2.51 15.44
N GLY A 525 1.34 -1.22 15.19
CA GLY A 525 2.31 -0.78 14.20
C GLY A 525 1.75 -0.91 12.78
N ILE A 526 2.58 -0.73 11.75
CA ILE A 526 2.14 -0.89 10.35
C ILE A 526 2.12 -2.39 10.00
N ALA A 527 1.24 -3.14 10.65
CA ALA A 527 1.18 -4.60 10.60
C ALA A 527 -0.27 -5.10 10.47
N GLU A 528 -0.89 -4.84 9.32
CA GLU A 528 -2.31 -5.12 9.08
C GLU A 528 -2.64 -6.61 9.19
N GLN A 529 -1.74 -7.50 8.74
CA GLN A 529 -1.89 -8.96 8.91
C GLN A 529 -2.02 -9.34 10.39
N HIS A 530 -1.10 -8.80 11.21
CA HIS A 530 -1.15 -9.00 12.67
C HIS A 530 -2.42 -8.41 13.29
N ALA A 531 -2.85 -7.21 12.84
CA ALA A 531 -4.09 -6.58 13.31
C ALA A 531 -5.29 -7.51 13.15
N VAL A 532 -5.43 -8.16 12.01
CA VAL A 532 -6.55 -9.05 11.71
C VAL A 532 -6.50 -10.31 12.57
N THR A 533 -5.37 -11.02 12.63
CA THR A 533 -5.23 -12.23 13.45
C THR A 533 -5.34 -11.92 14.94
N PHE A 534 -4.81 -10.77 15.38
CA PHE A 534 -4.97 -10.31 16.77
C PHE A 534 -6.45 -10.03 17.11
N ALA A 535 -7.19 -9.39 16.19
CA ALA A 535 -8.63 -9.20 16.33
C ALA A 535 -9.38 -10.54 16.41
N ALA A 536 -8.99 -11.52 15.58
CA ALA A 536 -9.56 -12.87 15.63
C ALA A 536 -9.33 -13.53 16.99
N GLY A 537 -8.11 -13.40 17.55
CA GLY A 537 -7.81 -13.89 18.89
C GLY A 537 -8.66 -13.24 19.99
N LEU A 538 -8.87 -11.92 19.92
CA LEU A 538 -9.74 -11.21 20.88
C LEU A 538 -11.21 -11.64 20.74
N ALA A 539 -11.68 -11.84 19.50
CA ALA A 539 -13.05 -12.30 19.26
C ALA A 539 -13.28 -13.74 19.75
N SER A 540 -12.28 -14.62 19.66
CA SER A 540 -12.36 -16.00 20.14
C SER A 540 -12.52 -16.10 21.67
N GLU A 541 -12.07 -15.07 22.39
CA GLU A 541 -12.23 -14.95 23.85
C GLU A 541 -13.46 -14.12 24.27
N GLY A 542 -14.34 -13.79 23.31
CA GLY A 542 -15.64 -13.16 23.58
C GLY A 542 -15.62 -11.63 23.57
N LEU A 543 -14.52 -10.99 23.20
CA LEU A 543 -14.50 -9.55 22.99
C LEU A 543 -15.09 -9.18 21.64
N LYS A 544 -15.45 -7.89 21.48
CA LYS A 544 -16.00 -7.31 20.26
C LYS A 544 -14.97 -6.38 19.58
N PRO A 545 -13.99 -6.94 18.84
CA PRO A 545 -12.95 -6.13 18.23
C PRO A 545 -13.47 -5.39 17.00
N PHE A 546 -13.29 -4.06 17.00
CA PHE A 546 -13.39 -3.21 15.82
C PHE A 546 -12.00 -2.99 15.23
N CYS A 547 -11.72 -3.63 14.11
CA CYS A 547 -10.45 -3.53 13.39
C CYS A 547 -10.57 -2.43 12.34
N ALA A 548 -10.05 -1.23 12.63
CA ALA A 548 -10.16 -0.07 11.76
C ALA A 548 -8.90 0.10 10.91
N ILE A 549 -9.03 -0.18 9.62
CA ILE A 549 -7.93 -0.15 8.63
C ILE A 549 -8.42 0.52 7.36
N TYR A 550 -7.53 1.22 6.65
CA TYR A 550 -7.84 1.78 5.33
C TYR A 550 -8.12 0.67 4.31
N SER A 551 -9.08 0.89 3.44
CA SER A 551 -9.50 -0.07 2.41
C SER A 551 -8.32 -0.64 1.62
N SER A 552 -7.46 0.21 1.08
CA SER A 552 -6.28 -0.24 0.30
C SER A 552 -5.23 -0.97 1.14
N PHE A 553 -5.12 -0.70 2.44
CA PHE A 553 -4.14 -1.34 3.33
C PHE A 553 -4.63 -2.71 3.84
N LEU A 554 -5.96 -2.88 3.99
CA LEU A 554 -6.54 -4.17 4.39
C LEU A 554 -6.28 -5.28 3.36
N GLN A 555 -6.02 -4.94 2.09
CA GLN A 555 -5.63 -5.91 1.05
C GLN A 555 -4.45 -6.79 1.49
N ARG A 556 -3.50 -6.22 2.24
CA ARG A 556 -2.34 -6.94 2.77
C ARG A 556 -2.74 -8.02 3.78
N GLY A 557 -3.81 -7.83 4.53
CA GLY A 557 -4.32 -8.75 5.54
C GLY A 557 -5.45 -9.67 5.06
N TYR A 558 -5.69 -9.76 3.75
CA TYR A 558 -6.85 -10.47 3.20
C TYR A 558 -6.83 -11.98 3.49
N ASP A 559 -5.68 -12.63 3.43
CA ASP A 559 -5.56 -14.04 3.82
C ASP A 559 -6.03 -14.29 5.25
N GLN A 560 -5.63 -13.40 6.18
CA GLN A 560 -6.05 -13.48 7.59
C GLN A 560 -7.55 -13.19 7.75
N VAL A 561 -8.13 -12.28 6.96
CA VAL A 561 -9.59 -12.08 6.94
C VAL A 561 -10.31 -13.35 6.50
N ALA A 562 -9.82 -14.01 5.46
CA ALA A 562 -10.45 -15.22 4.94
C ALA A 562 -10.26 -16.42 5.86
N HIS A 563 -9.01 -16.71 6.26
CA HIS A 563 -8.64 -17.92 7.00
C HIS A 563 -8.86 -17.79 8.51
N ASP A 564 -8.36 -16.69 9.12
CA ASP A 564 -8.37 -16.57 10.57
C ASP A 564 -9.71 -16.06 11.12
N VAL A 565 -10.50 -15.35 10.27
CA VAL A 565 -11.77 -14.73 10.69
C VAL A 565 -12.97 -15.40 10.04
N ASP A 566 -13.11 -15.30 8.69
CA ASP A 566 -14.36 -15.70 8.01
C ASP A 566 -14.59 -17.20 8.07
N LEU A 567 -13.56 -18.01 7.80
CA LEU A 567 -13.64 -19.49 7.86
C LEU A 567 -14.07 -19.97 9.23
N GLN A 568 -13.61 -19.32 10.30
CA GLN A 568 -13.91 -19.63 11.69
C GLN A 568 -15.19 -18.95 12.19
N LYS A 569 -15.81 -18.07 11.42
CA LYS A 569 -17.00 -17.26 11.78
C LYS A 569 -16.79 -16.40 13.01
N LEU A 570 -15.55 -15.94 13.24
CA LEU A 570 -15.26 -15.08 14.37
C LEU A 570 -15.86 -13.69 14.16
N PRO A 571 -16.57 -13.13 15.15
CA PRO A 571 -17.28 -11.86 15.01
C PRO A 571 -16.33 -10.66 15.11
N VAL A 572 -15.40 -10.54 14.17
CA VAL A 572 -14.56 -9.35 13.98
C VAL A 572 -15.32 -8.30 13.18
N ARG A 573 -15.27 -7.04 13.58
CA ARG A 573 -15.92 -5.90 12.94
C ARG A 573 -14.85 -5.08 12.20
N PHE A 574 -14.85 -5.14 10.87
CA PHE A 574 -13.91 -4.36 10.07
C PHE A 574 -14.51 -3.00 9.74
N ALA A 575 -13.93 -1.93 10.30
CA ALA A 575 -14.23 -0.55 9.96
C ALA A 575 -13.28 -0.10 8.85
N ILE A 576 -13.78 -0.10 7.61
CA ILE A 576 -12.96 0.13 6.41
C ILE A 576 -13.05 1.60 6.02
N ASP A 577 -12.06 2.40 6.46
CA ASP A 577 -11.95 3.81 6.10
C ASP A 577 -11.29 3.99 4.74
N ARG A 578 -11.48 5.12 4.07
CA ARG A 578 -10.96 5.44 2.73
C ARG A 578 -11.48 4.49 1.64
N ALA A 579 -12.73 4.05 1.76
CA ALA A 579 -13.38 3.32 0.69
C ALA A 579 -13.64 4.22 -0.53
N GLY A 580 -13.56 3.66 -1.74
CA GLY A 580 -13.74 4.40 -2.98
C GLY A 580 -12.55 5.31 -3.33
N LEU A 581 -12.85 6.43 -3.97
CA LEU A 581 -11.86 7.42 -4.43
C LEU A 581 -11.40 8.33 -3.28
N VAL A 582 -10.10 8.59 -3.20
CA VAL A 582 -9.49 9.25 -2.04
C VAL A 582 -8.89 10.63 -2.33
N GLY A 583 -9.02 11.11 -3.56
CA GLY A 583 -8.52 12.41 -3.97
C GLY A 583 -6.99 12.47 -4.08
N ALA A 584 -6.39 13.41 -3.39
CA ALA A 584 -4.96 13.74 -3.51
C ALA A 584 -3.98 12.61 -3.15
N ASP A 585 -4.40 11.54 -2.47
CA ASP A 585 -3.54 10.39 -2.16
C ASP A 585 -3.40 9.44 -3.36
N GLY A 586 -4.31 9.52 -4.33
CA GLY A 586 -4.22 8.85 -5.62
C GLY A 586 -4.40 7.33 -5.60
N PRO A 587 -3.98 6.64 -6.66
CA PRO A 587 -4.27 5.22 -6.87
C PRO A 587 -3.69 4.29 -5.80
N THR A 588 -2.62 4.69 -5.11
CA THR A 588 -2.00 3.88 -4.04
C THR A 588 -2.85 3.77 -2.79
N HIS A 589 -3.83 4.66 -2.61
CA HIS A 589 -4.73 4.70 -1.46
C HIS A 589 -6.21 4.49 -1.86
N CYS A 590 -6.49 4.29 -3.14
CA CYS A 590 -7.84 4.09 -3.67
C CYS A 590 -8.45 2.80 -3.12
N GLY A 591 -9.61 2.93 -2.46
CA GLY A 591 -10.37 1.85 -1.85
C GLY A 591 -11.37 1.22 -2.80
N ALA A 592 -10.95 0.87 -4.03
CA ALA A 592 -11.83 0.37 -5.08
C ALA A 592 -12.21 -1.11 -4.96
N PHE A 593 -11.41 -1.92 -4.26
CA PHE A 593 -11.46 -3.37 -4.33
C PHE A 593 -12.07 -4.05 -3.09
N ASP A 594 -12.32 -3.29 -2.02
CA ASP A 594 -12.75 -3.82 -0.72
C ASP A 594 -14.10 -4.56 -0.79
N THR A 595 -15.08 -4.02 -1.49
CA THR A 595 -16.36 -4.71 -1.70
C THR A 595 -16.14 -6.06 -2.39
N THR A 596 -15.29 -6.11 -3.41
CA THR A 596 -15.01 -7.33 -4.19
C THR A 596 -14.39 -8.42 -3.32
N PHE A 597 -13.32 -8.12 -2.56
CA PHE A 597 -12.63 -9.14 -1.80
C PHE A 597 -13.31 -9.47 -0.46
N MET A 598 -14.13 -8.59 0.11
CA MET A 598 -14.91 -8.87 1.30
C MET A 598 -16.20 -9.62 0.99
N ALA A 599 -16.92 -9.22 -0.08
CA ALA A 599 -18.22 -9.81 -0.38
C ALA A 599 -18.14 -11.23 -0.97
N CYS A 600 -17.00 -11.68 -1.48
CA CYS A 600 -16.80 -13.04 -1.92
C CYS A 600 -16.73 -14.04 -0.73
N LEU A 601 -16.44 -13.59 0.49
CA LEU A 601 -16.30 -14.45 1.67
C LEU A 601 -17.68 -14.95 2.16
N PRO A 602 -17.85 -16.27 2.46
CA PRO A 602 -19.15 -16.87 2.73
C PRO A 602 -19.93 -16.30 3.91
N ASN A 603 -19.25 -15.97 5.00
CA ASN A 603 -19.88 -15.57 6.26
C ASN A 603 -19.91 -14.05 6.49
N MET A 604 -19.19 -13.29 5.67
CA MET A 604 -19.02 -11.86 5.84
C MET A 604 -20.32 -11.07 5.59
N VAL A 605 -20.71 -10.19 6.53
CA VAL A 605 -21.71 -9.15 6.30
C VAL A 605 -21.01 -7.90 5.76
N VAL A 606 -21.47 -7.38 4.61
CA VAL A 606 -20.81 -6.26 3.92
C VAL A 606 -21.75 -5.09 3.72
N MET A 607 -21.43 -3.96 4.34
CA MET A 607 -22.27 -2.75 4.43
C MET A 607 -21.57 -1.52 3.86
N ALA A 608 -22.34 -0.56 3.34
CA ALA A 608 -21.83 0.77 2.94
C ALA A 608 -22.88 1.85 3.21
N PRO A 609 -22.58 2.87 4.03
CA PRO A 609 -23.53 3.91 4.39
C PRO A 609 -23.71 4.91 3.25
N SER A 610 -24.95 5.36 3.03
CA SER A 610 -25.25 6.43 2.08
C SER A 610 -24.97 7.84 2.64
N ASN A 611 -24.88 7.97 3.97
CA ASN A 611 -24.54 9.22 4.67
C ASN A 611 -24.02 8.94 6.09
N GLU A 612 -23.69 9.97 6.85
CA GLU A 612 -23.15 9.86 8.21
C GLU A 612 -24.11 9.22 9.21
N THR A 613 -25.40 9.42 9.07
CA THR A 613 -26.43 8.79 9.92
C THR A 613 -26.50 7.29 9.69
N GLU A 614 -26.47 6.86 8.44
CA GLU A 614 -26.40 5.44 8.07
C GLU A 614 -25.10 4.80 8.58
N LEU A 615 -23.97 5.54 8.58
CA LEU A 615 -22.71 5.06 9.17
C LEU A 615 -22.89 4.74 10.66
N MET A 616 -23.54 5.63 11.42
CA MET A 616 -23.79 5.39 12.84
C MET A 616 -24.71 4.17 13.06
N HIS A 617 -25.73 4.00 12.21
CA HIS A 617 -26.57 2.79 12.24
C HIS A 617 -25.78 1.52 11.92
N MET A 618 -24.82 1.57 10.98
CA MET A 618 -23.97 0.44 10.62
C MET A 618 -22.94 0.10 11.71
N VAL A 619 -22.43 1.08 12.44
CA VAL A 619 -21.59 0.83 13.62
C VAL A 619 -22.39 0.06 14.69
N ALA A 620 -23.61 0.52 15.00
CA ALA A 620 -24.51 -0.18 15.93
C ALA A 620 -24.91 -1.58 15.42
N THR A 621 -25.13 -1.73 14.10
CA THR A 621 -25.42 -3.03 13.47
C THR A 621 -24.25 -3.99 13.64
N ALA A 622 -23.03 -3.53 13.35
CA ALA A 622 -21.82 -4.33 13.50
C ALA A 622 -21.58 -4.72 14.97
N ALA A 623 -21.84 -3.82 15.94
CA ALA A 623 -21.76 -4.13 17.36
C ALA A 623 -22.75 -5.22 17.80
N ALA A 624 -23.91 -5.32 17.12
CA ALA A 624 -24.96 -6.30 17.43
C ALA A 624 -24.75 -7.67 16.72
N ILE A 625 -23.85 -7.79 15.76
CA ILE A 625 -23.56 -9.05 15.07
C ILE A 625 -22.49 -9.83 15.86
N ASP A 626 -22.89 -10.92 16.51
CA ASP A 626 -22.02 -11.74 17.38
C ASP A 626 -21.79 -13.17 16.88
N ASP A 627 -22.37 -13.56 15.73
CA ASP A 627 -22.34 -14.92 15.19
C ASP A 627 -21.42 -15.09 13.95
N ARG A 628 -20.93 -13.98 13.41
CA ARG A 628 -20.12 -13.94 12.18
C ARG A 628 -19.39 -12.62 12.00
N PRO A 629 -18.39 -12.54 11.09
CA PRO A 629 -17.71 -11.29 10.82
C PRO A 629 -18.59 -10.32 10.02
N SER A 630 -18.30 -9.03 10.22
CA SER A 630 -18.96 -7.94 9.50
C SER A 630 -17.96 -6.87 9.09
N CYS A 631 -18.26 -6.19 7.99
CA CYS A 631 -17.54 -4.97 7.62
C CYS A 631 -18.49 -3.87 7.17
N PHE A 632 -18.10 -2.64 7.42
CA PHE A 632 -18.73 -1.46 6.86
C PHE A 632 -17.66 -0.52 6.30
N ARG A 633 -17.90 -0.04 5.07
CA ARG A 633 -16.95 0.78 4.33
C ARG A 633 -17.45 2.21 4.20
N PHE A 634 -16.59 3.18 4.48
CA PHE A 634 -16.96 4.60 4.41
C PHE A 634 -15.83 5.43 3.78
N PRO A 635 -16.20 6.56 3.10
CA PRO A 635 -15.25 7.31 2.30
C PRO A 635 -14.37 8.24 3.14
N ARG A 636 -13.29 8.70 2.54
CA ARG A 636 -12.63 9.93 2.95
C ARG A 636 -13.52 11.13 2.62
N GLY A 637 -13.74 12.04 3.55
CA GLY A 637 -14.51 13.26 3.29
C GLY A 637 -15.37 13.68 4.44
N SER A 638 -16.17 14.71 4.19
CA SER A 638 -17.16 15.27 5.14
C SER A 638 -18.54 14.67 4.89
N GLY A 639 -19.34 14.56 5.95
CA GLY A 639 -20.75 14.19 5.82
C GLY A 639 -21.55 15.21 5.01
N VAL A 640 -22.78 14.85 4.68
CA VAL A 640 -23.69 15.66 3.86
C VAL A 640 -24.61 16.57 4.70
N GLY A 641 -24.56 16.45 6.02
CA GLY A 641 -25.36 17.24 6.95
C GLY A 641 -26.70 16.59 7.31
N SER A 642 -26.75 15.27 7.33
CA SER A 642 -27.93 14.51 7.75
C SER A 642 -28.23 14.71 9.24
N ILE A 643 -29.49 14.51 9.63
CA ILE A 643 -29.92 14.57 11.04
C ILE A 643 -29.30 13.38 11.79
N LEU A 644 -28.46 13.66 12.77
CA LEU A 644 -27.76 12.64 13.53
C LEU A 644 -28.67 11.98 14.58
N PRO A 645 -28.45 10.70 14.88
CA PRO A 645 -29.11 10.05 16.01
C PRO A 645 -28.74 10.72 17.34
N PRO A 646 -29.64 10.73 18.33
CA PRO A 646 -29.35 11.28 19.64
C PRO A 646 -28.11 10.66 20.28
N ASN A 647 -27.21 11.48 20.81
CA ASN A 647 -25.96 11.07 21.46
C ASN A 647 -25.04 10.25 20.55
N ASN A 648 -25.06 10.51 19.24
CA ASN A 648 -24.28 9.79 18.22
C ASN A 648 -24.51 8.26 18.21
N LYS A 649 -25.64 7.83 18.77
CA LYS A 649 -25.98 6.42 18.93
C LYS A 649 -26.85 5.96 17.77
N GLY A 650 -26.29 5.05 16.98
CA GLY A 650 -27.01 4.37 15.91
C GLY A 650 -28.09 3.41 16.44
N THR A 651 -29.01 3.03 15.58
CA THR A 651 -29.95 1.92 15.79
C THR A 651 -29.56 0.78 14.86
N PRO A 652 -29.40 -0.45 15.33
CA PRO A 652 -29.08 -1.57 14.45
C PRO A 652 -30.08 -1.70 13.31
N LEU A 653 -29.56 -1.86 12.10
CA LEU A 653 -30.34 -2.13 10.90
C LEU A 653 -30.72 -3.61 10.82
N GLU A 654 -31.82 -3.90 10.18
CA GLU A 654 -32.13 -5.27 9.79
C GLU A 654 -31.13 -5.71 8.69
N VAL A 655 -30.37 -6.77 8.99
CA VAL A 655 -29.31 -7.25 8.12
C VAL A 655 -29.86 -7.70 6.76
N GLY A 656 -29.32 -7.17 5.68
CA GLY A 656 -29.77 -7.47 4.33
C GLY A 656 -31.00 -6.72 3.87
N LYS A 657 -31.38 -5.61 4.53
CA LYS A 657 -32.49 -4.77 4.11
C LYS A 657 -32.04 -3.38 3.64
N GLY A 658 -32.38 -3.10 2.37
CA GLY A 658 -32.27 -1.77 1.78
C GLY A 658 -33.50 -0.91 2.04
N ARG A 659 -33.57 0.24 1.36
CA ARG A 659 -34.73 1.16 1.44
C ARG A 659 -34.92 1.93 0.15
N ILE A 660 -36.16 2.33 -0.12
CA ILE A 660 -36.48 3.29 -1.18
C ILE A 660 -36.42 4.69 -0.59
N LEU A 661 -35.70 5.58 -1.27
CA LEU A 661 -35.53 6.98 -0.90
C LEU A 661 -36.46 7.91 -1.69
N LYS A 662 -36.75 7.54 -2.93
CA LYS A 662 -37.65 8.29 -3.82
C LYS A 662 -38.36 7.29 -4.72
N GLU A 663 -39.67 7.41 -4.83
CA GLU A 663 -40.49 6.63 -5.76
C GLU A 663 -40.55 7.36 -7.11
N GLY A 664 -40.61 6.60 -8.20
CA GLY A 664 -40.72 7.09 -9.57
C GLY A 664 -41.27 6.01 -10.49
N SER A 665 -41.04 6.13 -11.77
CA SER A 665 -41.52 5.20 -12.78
C SER A 665 -40.44 4.87 -13.81
N ARG A 666 -40.62 3.81 -14.59
CA ARG A 666 -39.77 3.33 -15.70
C ARG A 666 -38.31 3.01 -15.34
N VAL A 667 -37.62 3.83 -14.56
CA VAL A 667 -36.19 3.65 -14.22
C VAL A 667 -36.02 3.58 -12.70
N ALA A 668 -35.35 2.55 -12.22
CA ALA A 668 -34.89 2.46 -10.86
C ALA A 668 -33.35 2.57 -10.81
N ILE A 669 -32.86 3.36 -9.86
CA ILE A 669 -31.44 3.41 -9.50
C ILE A 669 -31.27 2.78 -8.13
N LEU A 670 -30.44 1.74 -8.04
CA LEU A 670 -30.06 1.08 -6.79
C LEU A 670 -28.60 1.45 -6.49
N GLY A 671 -28.38 2.40 -5.61
CA GLY A 671 -27.07 2.89 -5.20
C GLY A 671 -26.52 2.13 -4.00
N TYR A 672 -25.20 2.05 -3.88
CA TYR A 672 -24.49 1.41 -2.78
C TYR A 672 -23.38 2.30 -2.22
N GLY A 673 -23.51 2.70 -0.96
CA GLY A 673 -22.58 3.60 -0.29
C GLY A 673 -22.88 5.07 -0.57
N THR A 674 -21.93 5.95 -0.32
CA THR A 674 -22.14 7.41 -0.42
C THR A 674 -22.45 7.92 -1.81
N ILE A 675 -22.22 7.14 -2.86
CA ILE A 675 -22.63 7.46 -4.22
C ILE A 675 -24.14 7.59 -4.38
N VAL A 676 -24.93 7.09 -3.43
CA VAL A 676 -26.39 7.31 -3.34
C VAL A 676 -26.73 8.79 -3.34
N GLN A 677 -25.85 9.65 -2.79
CA GLN A 677 -26.06 11.11 -2.83
C GLN A 677 -26.03 11.66 -4.27
N SER A 678 -25.12 11.14 -5.11
CA SER A 678 -25.10 11.48 -6.54
C SER A 678 -26.33 10.95 -7.28
N CYS A 679 -26.86 9.78 -6.85
CA CYS A 679 -28.10 9.23 -7.41
C CYS A 679 -29.32 10.09 -7.08
N ILE A 680 -29.41 10.62 -5.84
CA ILE A 680 -30.47 11.55 -5.41
C ILE A 680 -30.36 12.84 -6.22
N ALA A 681 -29.17 13.43 -6.32
CA ALA A 681 -28.95 14.65 -7.10
C ALA A 681 -29.25 14.44 -8.60
N ALA A 682 -28.95 13.26 -9.16
CA ALA A 682 -29.34 12.93 -10.54
C ALA A 682 -30.86 12.87 -10.71
N ALA A 683 -31.59 12.31 -9.72
CA ALA A 683 -33.04 12.29 -9.75
C ALA A 683 -33.67 13.68 -9.65
N GLU A 684 -33.02 14.62 -8.97
CA GLU A 684 -33.43 16.03 -8.93
C GLU A 684 -33.21 16.70 -10.29
N LEU A 685 -32.06 16.48 -10.94
CA LEU A 685 -31.79 16.99 -12.28
C LEU A 685 -32.81 16.45 -13.31
N LEU A 686 -33.15 15.18 -13.24
CA LEU A 686 -34.12 14.54 -14.13
C LEU A 686 -35.53 15.02 -13.90
N GLN A 687 -35.89 15.36 -12.69
CA GLN A 687 -37.22 15.91 -12.38
C GLN A 687 -37.48 17.25 -13.03
N VAL A 688 -36.45 18.07 -13.27
CA VAL A 688 -36.57 19.31 -14.05
C VAL A 688 -36.95 19.04 -15.51
N LEU A 689 -36.69 17.83 -15.99
CA LEU A 689 -37.03 17.35 -17.34
C LEU A 689 -38.34 16.51 -17.36
N ASP A 690 -39.15 16.56 -16.30
CA ASP A 690 -40.36 15.76 -16.09
C ASP A 690 -40.09 14.21 -16.10
N ILE A 691 -38.85 13.81 -15.80
CA ILE A 691 -38.50 12.41 -15.70
C ILE A 691 -38.43 12.04 -14.21
N SER A 692 -39.43 11.28 -13.75
CA SER A 692 -39.44 10.75 -12.37
C SER A 692 -38.86 9.36 -12.33
N ILE A 693 -37.86 9.14 -11.49
CA ILE A 693 -37.16 7.86 -11.30
C ILE A 693 -37.22 7.40 -9.84
N THR A 694 -37.17 6.09 -9.63
CA THR A 694 -37.03 5.48 -8.32
C THR A 694 -35.56 5.50 -7.91
N VAL A 695 -35.24 5.94 -6.68
CA VAL A 695 -33.91 5.85 -6.09
C VAL A 695 -33.97 5.02 -4.82
N ALA A 696 -33.16 3.96 -4.77
CA ALA A 696 -33.05 3.06 -3.63
C ALA A 696 -31.61 3.01 -3.09
N ASP A 697 -31.48 2.87 -1.78
CA ASP A 697 -30.23 2.67 -1.03
C ASP A 697 -30.12 1.20 -0.65
N ALA A 698 -29.14 0.49 -1.22
CA ALA A 698 -28.96 -0.91 -1.01
C ALA A 698 -28.48 -1.25 0.42
N ARG A 699 -27.74 -0.36 1.10
CA ARG A 699 -27.12 -0.56 2.42
C ARG A 699 -26.18 -1.76 2.51
N PHE A 700 -26.57 -2.92 1.99
CA PHE A 700 -25.86 -4.19 2.08
C PHE A 700 -25.47 -4.72 0.70
N CYS A 701 -24.22 -5.05 0.51
CA CYS A 701 -23.75 -5.87 -0.59
C CYS A 701 -23.96 -7.37 -0.25
N LYS A 702 -23.82 -7.72 1.02
CA LYS A 702 -24.02 -9.09 1.48
C LYS A 702 -24.53 -9.10 2.94
N PRO A 703 -25.67 -9.82 3.20
CA PRO A 703 -26.57 -10.35 2.17
C PRO A 703 -27.30 -9.26 1.38
N LEU A 704 -27.65 -9.54 0.13
CA LEU A 704 -28.48 -8.63 -0.70
C LEU A 704 -29.92 -8.62 -0.21
N ASP A 705 -30.62 -7.47 -0.32
CA ASP A 705 -32.08 -7.41 -0.22
C ASP A 705 -32.71 -7.92 -1.50
N GLY A 706 -32.92 -9.24 -1.56
CA GLY A 706 -33.52 -9.89 -2.71
C GLY A 706 -34.96 -9.43 -3.00
N ASP A 707 -35.73 -9.04 -1.97
CA ASP A 707 -37.12 -8.59 -2.15
C ASP A 707 -37.13 -7.19 -2.76
N LEU A 708 -36.29 -6.26 -2.29
CA LEU A 708 -36.14 -4.95 -2.89
C LEU A 708 -35.68 -5.07 -4.36
N ILE A 709 -34.67 -5.91 -4.65
CA ILE A 709 -34.15 -6.08 -6.01
C ILE A 709 -35.24 -6.66 -6.91
N ARG A 710 -36.01 -7.66 -6.47
CA ARG A 710 -37.16 -8.23 -7.25
C ARG A 710 -38.20 -7.16 -7.52
N ARG A 711 -38.57 -6.37 -6.50
CA ARG A 711 -39.52 -5.27 -6.64
C ARG A 711 -39.05 -4.29 -7.70
N LEU A 712 -37.84 -3.78 -7.58
CA LEU A 712 -37.28 -2.82 -8.54
C LEU A 712 -37.22 -3.40 -9.97
N ALA A 713 -36.88 -4.68 -10.12
CA ALA A 713 -36.76 -5.34 -11.41
C ALA A 713 -38.12 -5.59 -12.07
N GLN A 714 -39.19 -5.81 -11.29
CA GLN A 714 -40.53 -6.09 -11.77
C GLN A 714 -41.36 -4.81 -12.05
N GLU A 715 -41.13 -3.75 -11.26
CA GLU A 715 -41.88 -2.52 -11.37
C GLU A 715 -41.30 -1.52 -12.38
N HIS A 716 -40.06 -1.75 -12.90
CA HIS A 716 -39.36 -0.82 -13.78
C HIS A 716 -38.84 -1.50 -15.06
N GLU A 717 -38.78 -0.72 -16.14
CA GLU A 717 -38.19 -1.17 -17.41
C GLU A 717 -36.64 -1.20 -17.36
N TYR A 718 -36.08 -0.30 -16.56
CA TYR A 718 -34.63 -0.14 -16.41
C TYR A 718 -34.23 -0.22 -14.96
N LEU A 719 -33.21 -1.01 -14.65
CA LEU A 719 -32.55 -1.03 -13.36
C LEU A 719 -31.08 -0.64 -13.54
N ILE A 720 -30.65 0.43 -12.87
CA ILE A 720 -29.27 0.89 -12.87
C ILE A 720 -28.70 0.65 -11.48
N THR A 721 -27.59 -0.09 -11.38
CA THR A 721 -26.84 -0.21 -10.13
C THR A 721 -25.66 0.74 -10.14
N VAL A 722 -25.41 1.47 -9.02
CA VAL A 722 -24.34 2.48 -8.93
C VAL A 722 -23.51 2.23 -7.67
N GLU A 723 -22.19 2.08 -7.85
CA GLU A 723 -21.25 1.90 -6.75
C GLU A 723 -19.92 2.58 -7.04
N GLU A 724 -19.25 3.01 -5.99
CA GLU A 724 -17.85 3.45 -6.01
C GLU A 724 -16.95 2.26 -5.65
N GLY A 725 -16.97 1.25 -6.49
CA GLY A 725 -16.29 -0.04 -6.37
C GLY A 725 -15.89 -0.59 -7.73
N SER A 726 -14.97 -1.55 -7.76
CA SER A 726 -14.50 -2.20 -8.98
C SER A 726 -15.48 -3.25 -9.48
N ILE A 727 -15.21 -3.79 -10.67
CA ILE A 727 -15.84 -5.02 -11.16
C ILE A 727 -15.69 -6.14 -10.11
N GLY A 728 -16.72 -6.98 -9.95
CA GLY A 728 -16.79 -7.98 -8.90
C GLY A 728 -17.43 -7.49 -7.59
N GLY A 729 -17.70 -6.18 -7.45
CA GLY A 729 -18.36 -5.57 -6.32
C GLY A 729 -19.87 -5.73 -6.30
N PHE A 730 -20.57 -4.75 -5.71
CA PHE A 730 -22.02 -4.76 -5.47
C PHE A 730 -22.84 -5.02 -6.74
N SER A 731 -22.54 -4.31 -7.83
CA SER A 731 -23.27 -4.46 -9.11
C SER A 731 -23.14 -5.87 -9.68
N SER A 732 -21.99 -6.52 -9.49
CA SER A 732 -21.76 -7.92 -9.90
C SER A 732 -22.60 -8.90 -9.08
N HIS A 733 -22.73 -8.67 -7.77
CA HIS A 733 -23.60 -9.48 -6.90
C HIS A 733 -25.08 -9.32 -7.27
N VAL A 734 -25.52 -8.10 -7.59
CA VAL A 734 -26.88 -7.82 -8.09
C VAL A 734 -27.12 -8.50 -9.44
N SER A 735 -26.19 -8.39 -10.38
CA SER A 735 -26.25 -9.06 -11.68
C SER A 735 -26.40 -10.58 -11.54
N HIS A 736 -25.59 -11.18 -10.69
CA HIS A 736 -25.66 -12.61 -10.38
C HIS A 736 -27.03 -13.00 -9.79
N PHE A 737 -27.55 -12.19 -8.86
CA PHE A 737 -28.86 -12.40 -8.27
C PHE A 737 -29.98 -12.31 -9.33
N LEU A 738 -29.95 -11.30 -10.19
CA LEU A 738 -30.92 -11.12 -11.28
C LEU A 738 -30.91 -12.31 -12.22
N GLY A 739 -29.73 -12.79 -12.64
CA GLY A 739 -29.56 -13.95 -13.52
C GLY A 739 -30.10 -15.24 -12.90
N LEU A 740 -29.72 -15.55 -11.63
CA LEU A 740 -30.15 -16.75 -10.93
C LEU A 740 -31.68 -16.81 -10.68
N ASN A 741 -32.33 -15.64 -10.60
CA ASN A 741 -33.79 -15.56 -10.38
C ASN A 741 -34.59 -15.37 -11.68
N GLY A 742 -33.96 -15.48 -12.88
CA GLY A 742 -34.62 -15.32 -14.18
C GLY A 742 -35.17 -13.91 -14.46
N LEU A 743 -34.72 -12.91 -13.69
CA LEU A 743 -35.22 -11.53 -13.83
C LEU A 743 -34.65 -10.83 -15.08
N LEU A 744 -33.58 -11.37 -15.67
CA LEU A 744 -33.01 -10.90 -16.94
C LEU A 744 -33.62 -11.58 -18.18
N ASP A 745 -34.48 -12.57 -18.02
CA ASP A 745 -35.06 -13.31 -19.13
C ASP A 745 -36.27 -12.57 -19.76
N GLY A 746 -36.71 -11.46 -19.14
CA GLY A 746 -37.82 -10.63 -19.58
C GLY A 746 -37.36 -9.32 -20.25
N ASN A 747 -38.18 -8.26 -20.08
CA ASN A 747 -37.96 -6.95 -20.70
C ASN A 747 -37.04 -6.03 -19.88
N LEU A 748 -36.62 -6.45 -18.69
CA LEU A 748 -35.74 -5.65 -17.83
C LEU A 748 -34.41 -5.36 -18.52
N LYS A 749 -34.07 -4.10 -18.60
CA LYS A 749 -32.75 -3.64 -19.07
C LYS A 749 -31.91 -3.22 -17.87
N TRP A 750 -30.93 -4.03 -17.51
CA TRP A 750 -30.00 -3.72 -16.41
C TRP A 750 -28.71 -3.07 -16.90
N ARG A 751 -28.20 -2.09 -16.13
CA ARG A 751 -26.90 -1.44 -16.35
C ARG A 751 -26.16 -1.27 -15.02
N ALA A 752 -24.84 -1.49 -15.05
CA ALA A 752 -23.95 -1.19 -13.92
C ALA A 752 -23.17 0.11 -14.18
N MET A 753 -23.13 0.97 -13.19
CA MET A 753 -22.21 2.10 -13.11
C MET A 753 -21.24 1.84 -11.96
N ILE A 754 -20.00 1.55 -12.31
CA ILE A 754 -18.93 1.12 -11.39
C ILE A 754 -17.66 1.92 -11.70
N LEU A 755 -16.66 1.85 -10.81
CA LEU A 755 -15.33 2.35 -11.13
C LEU A 755 -14.78 1.60 -12.37
N PRO A 756 -14.12 2.33 -13.28
CA PRO A 756 -13.60 1.72 -14.51
C PRO A 756 -12.56 0.65 -14.20
N ASP A 757 -12.58 -0.45 -14.96
CA ASP A 757 -11.60 -1.53 -14.88
C ASP A 757 -10.27 -1.12 -15.52
N ARG A 758 -9.70 -0.02 -15.04
CA ARG A 758 -8.41 0.53 -15.45
C ARG A 758 -7.88 1.51 -14.42
N TYR A 759 -6.57 1.69 -14.41
CA TYR A 759 -5.93 2.78 -13.70
C TYR A 759 -6.12 4.09 -14.45
N ILE A 760 -6.83 5.06 -13.87
CA ILE A 760 -7.09 6.36 -14.51
C ILE A 760 -5.83 7.21 -14.42
N ASP A 761 -5.20 7.45 -15.57
CA ASP A 761 -4.02 8.31 -15.73
C ASP A 761 -4.37 9.77 -15.99
N HIS A 762 -3.40 10.65 -15.73
CA HIS A 762 -3.50 12.07 -16.01
C HIS A 762 -3.85 12.37 -17.47
N GLY A 763 -4.79 13.27 -17.70
CA GLY A 763 -4.83 14.04 -18.94
C GLY A 763 -5.69 13.56 -20.08
N THR A 764 -6.74 12.80 -19.85
CA THR A 764 -7.84 12.79 -20.79
C THR A 764 -8.89 13.83 -20.35
N LEU A 765 -8.58 15.07 -20.61
CA LEU A 765 -9.60 16.07 -20.87
C LEU A 765 -10.50 15.51 -21.98
N SER A 766 -11.81 15.53 -21.74
CA SER A 766 -12.90 15.41 -22.69
C SER A 766 -12.63 14.53 -23.92
N PRO A 767 -13.40 13.48 -24.19
CA PRO A 767 -13.28 12.74 -25.43
C PRO A 767 -13.31 13.74 -26.59
N SER A 768 -12.32 13.65 -27.49
CA SER A 768 -12.35 14.45 -28.70
C SER A 768 -13.66 14.19 -29.41
N LYS A 769 -14.25 15.23 -30.04
CA LYS A 769 -15.53 15.14 -30.78
C LYS A 769 -15.60 14.01 -31.84
N LYS A 770 -14.52 13.25 -32.02
CA LYS A 770 -14.46 12.12 -32.94
C LYS A 770 -14.88 10.77 -32.33
N ASP A 771 -14.89 10.65 -30.99
CA ASP A 771 -15.21 9.39 -30.29
C ASP A 771 -16.69 9.31 -29.86
N GLN A 772 -17.50 10.29 -30.23
CA GLN A 772 -18.93 10.33 -29.85
C GLN A 772 -19.83 9.39 -30.62
N SER A 773 -19.34 8.63 -31.62
CA SER A 773 -20.15 7.75 -32.46
C SER A 773 -20.24 6.29 -32.03
N GLU A 774 -19.50 5.87 -30.96
CA GLU A 774 -19.54 4.48 -30.44
C GLU A 774 -20.08 4.37 -29.02
N TRP A 775 -21.31 4.88 -28.79
CA TRP A 775 -22.02 4.70 -27.53
C TRP A 775 -22.71 3.32 -27.47
N ARG A 776 -21.90 2.25 -27.51
CA ARG A 776 -22.38 0.89 -27.21
C ARG A 776 -21.72 0.42 -25.95
N ALA A 777 -22.51 0.31 -24.85
CA ALA A 777 -22.15 -0.07 -23.50
C ALA A 777 -21.12 0.89 -22.88
N MET A 778 -21.54 1.80 -22.01
CA MET A 778 -20.61 2.57 -21.16
C MET A 778 -19.96 1.62 -20.15
N ILE A 779 -19.06 0.79 -20.63
CA ILE A 779 -17.98 0.27 -19.84
C ILE A 779 -16.95 1.40 -19.80
N LEU A 780 -16.80 2.05 -18.65
CA LEU A 780 -15.84 3.11 -18.48
C LEU A 780 -14.43 2.54 -18.69
N PRO A 781 -13.51 3.33 -19.22
CA PRO A 781 -12.22 2.82 -19.67
C PRO A 781 -11.35 2.30 -18.54
N ASP A 782 -10.72 1.17 -18.75
CA ASP A 782 -9.83 0.40 -17.85
C ASP A 782 -8.54 1.16 -17.48
N ARG A 783 -8.54 1.94 -16.37
CA ARG A 783 -7.38 2.71 -15.87
C ARG A 783 -7.51 3.13 -14.41
N TYR A 784 -6.36 3.33 -13.70
CA TYR A 784 -6.33 3.94 -12.36
C TYR A 784 -6.71 5.42 -12.43
N ILE A 785 -7.50 5.87 -11.42
CA ILE A 785 -7.80 7.29 -11.21
C ILE A 785 -6.68 7.93 -10.44
N ASP A 786 -6.00 8.88 -11.05
CA ASP A 786 -4.86 9.58 -10.49
C ASP A 786 -5.25 10.65 -9.45
N HIS A 787 -4.24 11.31 -8.88
CA HIS A 787 -4.39 12.32 -7.84
C HIS A 787 -5.26 13.48 -8.31
N GLY A 788 -6.12 14.00 -7.43
CA GLY A 788 -6.97 15.12 -7.74
C GLY A 788 -7.87 15.51 -6.55
N ALA A 789 -8.80 16.42 -6.75
CA ALA A 789 -9.91 16.52 -5.83
C ALA A 789 -10.80 15.27 -5.97
N GLN A 790 -11.41 14.81 -4.88
CA GLN A 790 -12.25 13.61 -4.91
C GLN A 790 -13.41 13.75 -5.91
N MET A 791 -13.99 14.95 -6.01
CA MET A 791 -15.06 15.23 -6.99
C MET A 791 -14.57 15.12 -8.44
N ASP A 792 -13.37 15.62 -8.75
CA ASP A 792 -12.76 15.48 -10.08
C ASP A 792 -12.54 14.00 -10.44
N GLN A 793 -12.20 13.16 -9.45
CA GLN A 793 -12.05 11.74 -9.63
C GLN A 793 -13.39 11.03 -9.88
N ILE A 794 -14.45 11.42 -9.16
CA ILE A 794 -15.83 10.91 -9.37
C ILE A 794 -16.32 11.30 -10.77
N GLU A 795 -16.09 12.54 -11.22
CA GLU A 795 -16.39 12.98 -12.58
C GLU A 795 -15.60 12.19 -13.62
N ALA A 796 -14.29 12.03 -13.42
CA ALA A 796 -13.44 11.23 -14.32
C ALA A 796 -13.83 9.73 -14.35
N ALA A 797 -14.44 9.22 -13.29
CA ALA A 797 -14.97 7.87 -13.21
C ALA A 797 -16.36 7.72 -13.87
N GLY A 798 -17.02 8.81 -14.22
CA GLY A 798 -18.36 8.76 -14.78
C GLY A 798 -19.47 8.50 -13.77
N LEU A 799 -19.25 8.83 -12.51
CA LEU A 799 -20.16 8.55 -11.39
C LEU A 799 -20.77 9.80 -10.75
N ASP A 800 -20.59 10.98 -11.34
CA ASP A 800 -21.23 12.20 -10.89
C ASP A 800 -22.73 12.24 -11.25
N SER A 801 -23.49 13.16 -10.65
CA SER A 801 -24.93 13.26 -10.84
C SER A 801 -25.33 13.57 -12.29
N LYS A 802 -24.54 14.33 -13.03
CA LYS A 802 -24.80 14.65 -14.43
C LYS A 802 -24.66 13.45 -15.33
N GLN A 803 -23.63 12.65 -15.11
CA GLN A 803 -23.36 11.45 -15.89
C GLN A 803 -24.35 10.34 -15.58
N ILE A 804 -24.78 10.20 -14.31
CA ILE A 804 -25.89 9.33 -13.92
C ILE A 804 -27.18 9.76 -14.62
N ALA A 805 -27.52 11.06 -14.60
CA ALA A 805 -28.70 11.60 -15.29
C ALA A 805 -28.61 11.38 -16.81
N ALA A 806 -27.45 11.64 -17.42
CA ALA A 806 -27.21 11.41 -18.85
C ALA A 806 -27.39 9.93 -19.23
N THR A 807 -26.95 9.01 -18.37
CA THR A 807 -27.17 7.56 -18.56
C THR A 807 -28.67 7.22 -18.59
N VAL A 808 -29.44 7.76 -17.66
CA VAL A 808 -30.91 7.58 -17.63
C VAL A 808 -31.55 8.12 -18.92
N VAL A 809 -31.22 9.35 -19.32
CA VAL A 809 -31.75 9.98 -20.54
C VAL A 809 -31.39 9.14 -21.77
N SER A 810 -30.15 8.67 -21.88
CA SER A 810 -29.71 7.81 -23.00
C SER A 810 -30.48 6.49 -23.07
N LEU A 811 -30.83 5.91 -21.94
CA LEU A 811 -31.62 4.66 -21.89
C LEU A 811 -33.08 4.87 -22.30
N ILE A 812 -33.69 5.97 -21.88
CA ILE A 812 -35.08 6.31 -22.19
C ILE A 812 -35.22 6.89 -23.61
N GLY A 813 -34.23 7.68 -24.04
CA GLY A 813 -34.24 8.48 -25.27
C GLY A 813 -33.95 7.73 -26.56
N GLY A 814 -33.67 6.42 -26.51
CA GLY A 814 -33.59 5.56 -27.71
C GLY A 814 -34.86 5.52 -28.56
N GLU A 815 -35.97 6.17 -28.11
CA GLU A 815 -37.29 6.19 -28.79
C GLU A 815 -37.93 7.58 -28.94
N ARG A 816 -37.21 8.67 -29.12
CA ARG A 816 -37.67 10.07 -29.37
C ARG A 816 -37.33 11.06 -28.25
N LEU A 817 -36.27 11.77 -28.41
CA LEU A 817 -36.13 13.16 -27.99
C LEU A 817 -35.49 13.96 -29.14
N ASP A 818 -36.25 14.17 -30.21
CA ASP A 818 -35.94 15.19 -31.21
C ASP A 818 -36.09 16.57 -30.57
N GLY A 819 -34.96 17.17 -30.19
CA GLY A 819 -34.94 18.60 -29.88
C GLY A 819 -34.35 19.07 -28.56
N ILE A 820 -33.80 18.22 -27.68
CA ILE A 820 -33.18 18.71 -26.47
C ILE A 820 -31.63 18.58 -26.60
N HIS A 821 -30.98 19.74 -26.77
CA HIS A 821 -29.52 19.84 -26.72
C HIS A 821 -29.05 19.57 -25.28
N ILE A 822 -28.58 18.36 -25.01
CA ILE A 822 -28.00 17.88 -23.72
C ILE A 822 -26.66 18.59 -23.36
N LEU A 823 -26.21 19.54 -24.19
CA LEU A 823 -24.88 20.18 -24.06
C LEU A 823 -24.79 21.30 -23.03
N ASN A 824 -25.84 21.60 -22.27
CA ASN A 824 -25.84 22.70 -21.30
C ASN A 824 -26.41 22.38 -19.90
N ILE A 825 -26.36 21.10 -19.48
CA ILE A 825 -26.68 20.73 -18.09
C ILE A 825 -25.41 20.52 -17.29
#